data_cc7912432316953dcbd1fdc18528b185
#
_entry.id   cc7912432316953dcbd1fdc18528b185
#
_cell.length_a   1.000
_cell.length_b   1.000
_cell.length_c   1.000
_cell.angle_alpha   90.00
_cell.angle_beta   90.00
_cell.angle_gamma   90.00
#
_symmetry.space_group_name_H-M   'P 1'
#
loop_
_entity.id
_entity.type
_entity.pdbx_description
1 polymer ?
#
loop_
_entity_poly.entity_id
_entity_poly.type
_entity_poly.pdbx_seq_one_letter_code
_entity_poly.pdbx_strand_id
1 'polypeptide(L)'
;MVLFFIMKKHRFSICLVLGLITLSACNSSSSISSSSDSSSNLSSTNSSVSSSVLNASITDITFRIRGDNVANYANHALWIWEDGFDGELFIFSQSDAYGGYITLPIETWETRSKLNYIVRPANTWAGQSPDTAIFLADFSSFVTSEGVMNLYLILGESEYYFSEADATGDRITGVFFSAWNRIEILTNAPFTSFEILAGDDVILSGGSGDSGLQAQLTQDADLSLLYRARVKFKPTDTKTKIRTVLANRLFETTKFNQEFTYTGGDLGLTFNASEAIFKVWAPTSQRVRLNIYTSGDTSTITGQTISDLPIGTYTMSRGVNGMLYQVLPLTAHRGLIGRYYTYTVTNAVGINEVMDPYARTAGVNGVRAKIVDVNTIQPEGWDQVSFEDISSPTDLFVYELHVRDLTMDATWTGTEKNRGKFSGLVESGTTYTSTDGITVSTGFDHLKQLGFNALQILPFYDQANNEVSNQFNWGYNPLNFNVLEGQYSTNPRDGSVRVMEFKEMVQAFAEQDIRIIKDVVYNHTASAMGSNFNMLVPGYYFRLNPDGTFSDGAGVGNETKSERPMFRQFIIDSVKFWAETYKIKGFRFDLMALIDIETMNQVRTALNEIDPDIVIYGEPWKGFSDTTLPLAQQSNTFSVYNRLNGVGGFNDAGRNGLKGENNWGNGTEYGWFQKGENDNASNVTFINRVKGMMAGKNGDYYSSTYNDPTKTVNYASAHDNLTLYDQLQGTVGVANAPTTSVGINALVSFAAGIPFIHAGEEIMRTKIADPEDEDQYVFNINGQRISHNSYKSSDTTNSFKWDRKVTHLFQVEQYAKMIELRLNGLSFQLESAIDIQNQLSFWNSPLTYSTIAMALTKGSQPYYVFANAREARSSGALTSVVAWGTSQDQVEVVFDSTGYHQPGTRLNGQVLMRAYQVLLVKRI
;
A
#
# COMPACT_ATOMS: atom_id res chain seq x y z
N MET A 1 3.95 39.36 -2.76
CA MET A 1 2.75 40.02 -3.33
C MET A 1 2.22 39.10 -4.39
N VAL A 2 1.42 38.10 -3.99
CA VAL A 2 0.85 37.09 -4.88
C VAL A 2 -0.67 37.16 -4.68
N LEU A 3 -1.35 37.48 -5.75
CA LEU A 3 -2.81 37.58 -5.82
C LEU A 3 -3.38 36.18 -5.91
N PHE A 4 -4.23 35.81 -4.95
CA PHE A 4 -5.10 34.64 -5.05
C PHE A 4 -6.33 34.99 -5.87
N PHE A 5 -6.56 34.31 -6.99
CA PHE A 5 -7.85 34.29 -7.67
C PHE A 5 -8.69 33.12 -7.15
N ILE A 6 -9.81 33.47 -6.51
CA ILE A 6 -10.86 32.52 -6.15
C ILE A 6 -11.80 32.42 -7.35
N MET A 7 -11.84 31.29 -8.03
CA MET A 7 -12.89 30.98 -9.01
C MET A 7 -13.99 30.14 -8.33
N LYS A 8 -15.17 30.75 -8.19
CA LYS A 8 -16.42 30.08 -7.83
C LYS A 8 -16.88 29.22 -9.01
N LYS A 9 -17.04 27.91 -8.79
CA LYS A 9 -17.76 27.00 -9.70
C LYS A 9 -19.26 27.34 -9.70
N HIS A 10 -19.80 27.79 -10.83
CA HIS A 10 -21.23 27.82 -11.10
C HIS A 10 -21.62 26.49 -11.79
N ARG A 11 -22.44 25.70 -11.10
CA ARG A 11 -23.15 24.58 -11.73
C ARG A 11 -24.27 25.14 -12.63
N PHE A 12 -24.21 24.84 -13.92
CA PHE A 12 -25.31 25.05 -14.85
C PHE A 12 -26.30 23.87 -14.78
N SER A 13 -27.48 24.09 -14.24
CA SER A 13 -28.62 23.17 -14.38
C SER A 13 -29.22 23.33 -15.76
N ILE A 14 -29.17 22.28 -16.55
CA ILE A 14 -29.96 22.17 -17.78
C ILE A 14 -31.29 21.52 -17.40
N CYS A 15 -32.36 22.31 -17.36
CA CYS A 15 -33.74 21.83 -17.36
C CYS A 15 -34.07 21.26 -18.73
N LEU A 16 -34.36 19.97 -18.80
CA LEU A 16 -35.08 19.38 -19.93
C LEU A 16 -36.54 19.13 -19.54
N VAL A 17 -37.43 19.89 -20.14
CA VAL A 17 -38.89 19.72 -20.07
C VAL A 17 -39.30 18.62 -21.03
N LEU A 18 -39.97 17.57 -20.55
CA LEU A 18 -40.85 16.75 -21.42
C LEU A 18 -42.02 16.19 -20.63
N GLY A 19 -43.15 16.65 -21.03
CA GLY A 19 -44.43 16.11 -21.38
C GLY A 19 -45.09 15.07 -20.44
N LEU A 20 -46.18 15.54 -19.82
CA LEU A 20 -47.24 14.71 -19.24
C LEU A 20 -47.92 13.83 -20.29
N ILE A 21 -48.11 12.56 -19.95
CA ILE A 21 -49.30 11.82 -20.40
C ILE A 21 -49.89 11.11 -19.18
N THR A 22 -51.11 11.52 -18.87
CA THR A 22 -52.03 10.94 -17.89
C THR A 22 -52.70 9.72 -18.46
N LEU A 23 -52.85 8.68 -17.63
CA LEU A 23 -53.98 7.76 -17.76
C LEU A 23 -54.45 7.25 -16.39
N SER A 24 -55.72 7.40 -16.20
CA SER A 24 -56.51 7.17 -15.01
C SER A 24 -56.86 5.70 -14.74
N ALA A 25 -57.09 5.45 -13.45
CA ALA A 25 -58.17 4.67 -12.79
C ALA A 25 -58.14 3.14 -12.95
N CYS A 26 -58.25 2.41 -11.86
CA CYS A 26 -59.50 2.12 -11.16
C CYS A 26 -59.29 1.42 -9.82
N ASN A 27 -60.05 1.82 -8.86
CA ASN A 27 -60.32 1.22 -7.56
C ASN A 27 -60.86 -0.20 -7.64
N SER A 28 -60.53 -1.05 -6.65
CA SER A 28 -61.60 -1.78 -5.92
C SER A 28 -61.08 -2.27 -4.56
N SER A 29 -61.78 -1.80 -3.56
CA SER A 29 -61.77 -2.23 -2.17
C SER A 29 -62.47 -3.57 -1.97
N SER A 30 -61.95 -4.39 -1.04
CA SER A 30 -62.84 -5.21 -0.22
C SER A 30 -62.18 -5.53 1.13
N SER A 31 -62.83 -4.99 2.13
CA SER A 31 -62.72 -5.33 3.55
C SER A 31 -63.35 -6.69 3.86
N ILE A 32 -62.80 -7.48 4.75
CA ILE A 32 -63.52 -8.31 5.68
C ILE A 32 -62.78 -8.42 7.01
N SER A 33 -63.55 -8.27 8.05
CA SER A 33 -63.29 -8.12 9.47
C SER A 33 -63.10 -9.41 10.26
N SER A 34 -62.41 -9.25 11.39
CA SER A 34 -62.61 -9.84 12.75
C SER A 34 -62.47 -11.32 12.99
N SER A 35 -61.69 -11.69 13.97
CA SER A 35 -62.11 -11.89 15.35
C SER A 35 -60.96 -12.29 16.23
N SER A 36 -61.04 -11.81 17.47
CA SER A 36 -60.30 -12.01 18.67
C SER A 36 -60.10 -13.50 19.08
N ASP A 37 -58.91 -13.81 19.67
CA ASP A 37 -58.93 -14.15 21.09
C ASP A 37 -57.49 -14.16 21.73
N SER A 38 -57.52 -13.79 22.95
CA SER A 38 -56.51 -13.57 23.95
C SER A 38 -55.72 -14.82 24.39
N SER A 39 -54.41 -14.67 24.69
CA SER A 39 -53.89 -14.88 26.07
C SER A 39 -52.38 -14.76 26.18
N SER A 40 -51.99 -13.95 27.15
CA SER A 40 -50.87 -13.99 28.11
C SER A 40 -49.41 -13.97 27.64
N ASN A 41 -48.85 -12.75 27.87
CA ASN A 41 -47.57 -12.41 28.54
C ASN A 41 -46.45 -13.45 28.61
N LEU A 42 -45.34 -13.06 27.97
CA LEU A 42 -44.05 -12.99 28.66
C LEU A 42 -43.15 -12.04 27.87
N SER A 43 -42.86 -10.91 28.50
CA SER A 43 -41.98 -9.87 28.01
C SER A 43 -40.53 -10.35 27.94
N SER A 44 -39.94 -10.34 26.76
CA SER A 44 -38.51 -10.19 26.59
C SER A 44 -38.29 -9.13 25.51
N THR A 45 -37.97 -7.92 25.95
CA THR A 45 -37.58 -6.82 25.10
C THR A 45 -36.23 -7.12 24.45
N ASN A 46 -36.27 -7.73 23.30
CA ASN A 46 -35.16 -7.69 22.35
C ASN A 46 -35.39 -6.48 21.43
N SER A 47 -34.76 -5.36 21.77
CA SER A 47 -34.61 -4.25 20.83
C SER A 47 -33.58 -4.64 19.75
N SER A 48 -34.04 -5.31 18.68
CA SER A 48 -33.33 -5.34 17.41
C SER A 48 -33.63 -4.05 16.69
N VAL A 49 -32.78 -3.04 16.86
CA VAL A 49 -32.80 -1.83 16.04
C VAL A 49 -32.25 -2.20 14.67
N SER A 50 -33.06 -2.23 13.65
CA SER A 50 -32.62 -2.39 12.25
C SER A 50 -31.94 -1.10 11.78
N SER A 51 -30.72 -1.21 11.24
CA SER A 51 -29.93 -0.10 10.72
C SER A 51 -30.61 0.76 9.63
N SER A 52 -31.66 0.24 8.99
CA SER A 52 -32.37 0.93 7.90
C SER A 52 -33.34 2.04 8.32
N VAL A 53 -33.70 2.12 9.60
CA VAL A 53 -34.66 3.15 10.10
C VAL A 53 -33.94 4.43 10.56
N LEU A 54 -32.64 4.34 10.85
CA LEU A 54 -31.87 5.41 11.48
C LEU A 54 -31.27 6.44 10.52
N ASN A 55 -30.97 6.04 9.29
CA ASN A 55 -30.39 6.94 8.28
C ASN A 55 -31.34 7.98 7.70
N ALA A 56 -32.64 7.81 7.88
CA ALA A 56 -33.66 8.75 7.37
C ALA A 56 -33.80 10.03 8.22
N SER A 57 -33.20 10.09 9.41
CA SER A 57 -33.31 11.21 10.34
C SER A 57 -32.10 12.15 10.37
N ILE A 58 -30.94 11.71 9.87
CA ILE A 58 -29.73 12.55 9.81
C ILE A 58 -29.68 13.20 8.42
N THR A 59 -29.65 14.53 8.39
CA THR A 59 -29.47 15.31 7.16
C THR A 59 -28.04 15.84 7.03
N ASP A 60 -27.43 16.24 8.14
CA ASP A 60 -26.14 16.89 8.17
C ASP A 60 -25.30 16.42 9.36
N ILE A 61 -23.98 16.44 9.20
CA ILE A 61 -23.00 16.25 10.27
C ILE A 61 -22.19 17.53 10.41
N THR A 62 -22.15 18.09 11.61
CA THR A 62 -21.29 19.23 11.93
C THR A 62 -20.12 18.78 12.78
N PHE A 63 -18.92 18.88 12.23
CA PHE A 63 -17.66 18.71 12.96
C PHE A 63 -17.23 20.02 13.55
N ARG A 64 -16.96 20.05 14.86
CA ARG A 64 -16.51 21.23 15.60
C ARG A 64 -15.17 20.92 16.25
N ILE A 65 -14.16 21.77 16.05
CA ILE A 65 -12.83 21.59 16.65
C ILE A 65 -12.51 22.70 17.65
N ARG A 66 -11.83 22.34 18.73
CA ARG A 66 -11.29 23.28 19.72
C ARG A 66 -9.84 22.91 20.05
N GLY A 67 -9.01 23.90 20.29
CA GLY A 67 -7.62 23.72 20.73
C GLY A 67 -7.18 24.89 21.57
N ASP A 68 -6.29 24.64 22.54
CA ASP A 68 -5.70 25.66 23.36
C ASP A 68 -4.82 26.59 22.51
N ASN A 69 -5.05 27.91 22.60
CA ASN A 69 -4.29 28.93 21.87
C ASN A 69 -4.39 28.89 20.32
N VAL A 70 -5.45 28.32 19.76
CA VAL A 70 -5.66 28.36 18.30
C VAL A 70 -6.20 29.73 17.89
N ALA A 71 -5.36 30.54 17.26
CA ALA A 71 -5.72 31.89 16.82
C ALA A 71 -6.54 31.89 15.52
N ASN A 72 -6.42 30.84 14.69
CA ASN A 72 -7.11 30.72 13.41
C ASN A 72 -7.36 29.26 13.05
N TYR A 73 -8.60 28.84 13.09
CA TYR A 73 -9.00 27.47 12.76
C TYR A 73 -8.90 27.14 11.27
N ALA A 74 -8.86 28.14 10.37
CA ALA A 74 -8.63 27.92 8.95
C ALA A 74 -7.23 27.34 8.61
N ASN A 75 -6.34 27.28 9.59
CA ASN A 75 -5.09 26.53 9.47
C ASN A 75 -5.25 25.02 9.71
N HIS A 76 -6.46 24.56 10.02
CA HIS A 76 -6.79 23.15 10.24
C HIS A 76 -7.83 22.69 9.21
N ALA A 77 -7.78 21.42 8.87
CA ALA A 77 -8.68 20.77 7.95
C ALA A 77 -9.13 19.42 8.49
N LEU A 78 -10.32 19.00 8.06
CA LEU A 78 -10.85 17.67 8.22
C LEU A 78 -10.59 16.90 6.92
N TRP A 79 -9.88 15.80 6.99
CA TRP A 79 -9.83 14.79 5.95
C TRP A 79 -10.81 13.69 6.34
N ILE A 80 -11.81 13.37 5.48
CA ILE A 80 -12.87 12.44 5.80
C ILE A 80 -13.12 11.50 4.62
N TRP A 81 -13.38 10.21 4.91
CA TRP A 81 -13.63 9.18 3.88
C TRP A 81 -14.53 8.06 4.39
N GLU A 82 -15.15 7.33 3.47
CA GLU A 82 -15.79 6.04 3.72
C GLU A 82 -14.87 4.90 3.32
N ASP A 83 -15.04 3.72 3.92
CA ASP A 83 -14.30 2.53 3.50
C ASP A 83 -14.60 2.20 2.04
N GLY A 84 -13.56 2.09 1.22
CA GLY A 84 -13.68 1.86 -0.23
C GLY A 84 -13.86 3.11 -1.08
N PHE A 85 -13.69 4.30 -0.51
CA PHE A 85 -13.78 5.58 -1.23
C PHE A 85 -12.61 6.49 -0.89
N ASP A 86 -12.26 7.37 -1.81
CA ASP A 86 -11.25 8.41 -1.56
C ASP A 86 -11.74 9.42 -0.52
N GLY A 87 -10.80 9.94 0.25
CA GLY A 87 -11.09 10.99 1.22
C GLY A 87 -11.17 12.37 0.57
N GLU A 88 -11.93 13.26 1.21
CA GLU A 88 -12.04 14.67 0.86
C GLU A 88 -11.51 15.57 1.97
N LEU A 89 -10.94 16.71 1.58
CA LEU A 89 -10.38 17.71 2.47
C LEU A 89 -11.34 18.89 2.67
N PHE A 90 -11.70 19.19 3.91
CA PHE A 90 -12.54 20.32 4.27
C PHE A 90 -11.82 21.23 5.28
N ILE A 91 -11.64 22.51 4.94
CA ILE A 91 -10.97 23.49 5.81
C ILE A 91 -11.99 24.05 6.84
N PHE A 92 -11.60 24.14 8.11
CA PHE A 92 -12.39 24.79 9.15
C PHE A 92 -12.42 26.31 8.98
N SER A 93 -13.14 26.76 7.93
CA SER A 93 -13.24 28.18 7.53
C SER A 93 -14.25 28.98 8.34
N GLN A 94 -15.11 28.33 9.10
CA GLN A 94 -16.12 28.95 9.98
C GLN A 94 -15.74 28.72 11.45
N SER A 95 -16.17 29.63 12.33
CA SER A 95 -15.95 29.51 13.76
C SER A 95 -17.10 30.11 14.57
N ASP A 96 -17.32 29.54 15.76
CA ASP A 96 -18.30 30.02 16.75
C ASP A 96 -17.66 30.10 18.15
N ALA A 97 -18.48 30.14 19.21
CA ALA A 97 -17.98 30.25 20.60
C ALA A 97 -17.21 29.02 21.07
N TYR A 98 -17.49 27.83 20.49
CA TYR A 98 -16.75 26.60 20.77
C TYR A 98 -15.36 26.61 20.08
N GLY A 99 -15.32 26.91 18.79
CA GLY A 99 -14.11 26.87 17.98
C GLY A 99 -14.38 26.89 16.49
N GLY A 100 -13.55 26.20 15.68
CA GLY A 100 -13.79 26.05 14.25
C GLY A 100 -14.84 24.99 13.95
N TYR A 101 -15.63 25.15 12.86
CA TYR A 101 -16.60 24.14 12.47
C TYR A 101 -16.79 24.00 10.96
N ILE A 102 -17.28 22.83 10.56
CA ILE A 102 -17.66 22.44 9.19
C ILE A 102 -18.97 21.65 9.28
N THR A 103 -19.94 21.96 8.43
CA THR A 103 -21.19 21.19 8.30
C THR A 103 -21.21 20.53 6.92
N LEU A 104 -21.38 19.21 6.90
CA LEU A 104 -21.36 18.38 5.72
C LEU A 104 -22.69 17.63 5.57
N PRO A 105 -23.37 17.71 4.41
CA PRO A 105 -24.59 16.97 4.16
C PRO A 105 -24.32 15.45 4.17
N ILE A 106 -25.21 14.67 4.78
CA ILE A 106 -25.06 13.20 4.84
C ILE A 106 -25.13 12.57 3.44
N GLU A 107 -25.79 13.21 2.49
CA GLU A 107 -25.90 12.78 1.11
C GLU A 107 -24.56 12.81 0.34
N THR A 108 -23.53 13.44 0.91
CA THR A 108 -22.17 13.45 0.37
C THR A 108 -21.56 12.04 0.35
N TRP A 109 -22.02 11.15 1.23
CA TRP A 109 -21.48 9.80 1.39
C TRP A 109 -22.43 8.73 0.86
N GLU A 110 -21.86 7.70 0.23
CA GLU A 110 -22.64 6.64 -0.42
C GLU A 110 -23.14 5.58 0.55
N THR A 111 -22.30 5.08 1.45
CA THR A 111 -22.68 3.98 2.35
C THR A 111 -23.45 4.45 3.57
N ARG A 112 -23.16 5.65 4.05
CA ARG A 112 -23.79 6.30 5.21
C ARG A 112 -23.82 5.41 6.46
N SER A 113 -22.85 4.53 6.61
CA SER A 113 -22.78 3.58 7.72
C SER A 113 -21.65 3.87 8.67
N LYS A 114 -20.46 4.14 8.11
CA LYS A 114 -19.23 4.43 8.82
C LYS A 114 -18.46 5.53 8.08
N LEU A 115 -18.03 6.55 8.80
CA LEU A 115 -17.13 7.59 8.30
C LEU A 115 -15.82 7.51 9.06
N ASN A 116 -14.71 7.61 8.34
CA ASN A 116 -13.40 7.78 8.94
C ASN A 116 -12.96 9.22 8.76
N TYR A 117 -12.21 9.77 9.73
CA TYR A 117 -11.70 11.12 9.61
C TYR A 117 -10.36 11.31 10.31
N ILE A 118 -9.62 12.33 9.84
CA ILE A 118 -8.40 12.86 10.43
C ILE A 118 -8.54 14.38 10.53
N VAL A 119 -8.19 14.96 11.67
CA VAL A 119 -7.98 16.41 11.78
C VAL A 119 -6.50 16.71 11.61
N ARG A 120 -6.15 17.62 10.72
CA ARG A 120 -4.75 17.92 10.40
C ARG A 120 -4.54 19.42 10.12
N PRO A 121 -3.28 19.91 10.12
CA PRO A 121 -2.98 21.22 9.53
C PRO A 121 -3.40 21.26 8.06
N ALA A 122 -3.96 22.38 7.60
CA ALA A 122 -4.59 22.48 6.28
C ALA A 122 -3.62 22.24 5.10
N ASN A 123 -2.32 22.46 5.29
CA ASN A 123 -1.30 22.45 4.25
C ASN A 123 -0.20 21.37 4.43
N THR A 124 -0.33 20.49 5.41
CA THR A 124 0.66 19.43 5.68
C THR A 124 0.02 18.23 6.37
N TRP A 125 0.59 17.06 6.21
CA TRP A 125 0.23 15.86 6.95
C TRP A 125 0.96 15.75 8.31
N ALA A 126 2.04 16.49 8.50
CA ALA A 126 2.74 16.50 9.79
C ALA A 126 1.89 17.14 10.89
N GLY A 127 1.73 16.44 12.03
CA GLY A 127 0.92 16.91 13.17
C GLY A 127 -0.59 16.65 13.00
N GLN A 128 -0.98 15.66 12.19
CA GLN A 128 -2.36 15.19 12.07
C GLN A 128 -2.81 14.45 13.35
N SER A 129 -4.14 14.38 13.55
CA SER A 129 -4.72 13.48 14.55
C SER A 129 -4.64 12.02 14.07
N PRO A 130 -4.76 11.04 14.98
CA PRO A 130 -4.98 9.65 14.57
C PRO A 130 -6.26 9.50 13.77
N ASP A 131 -6.32 8.45 12.94
CA ASP A 131 -7.55 8.02 12.28
C ASP A 131 -8.64 7.75 13.31
N THR A 132 -9.82 8.29 13.08
CA THR A 132 -10.98 8.07 13.93
C THR A 132 -12.18 7.62 13.10
N ALA A 133 -12.90 6.59 13.57
CA ALA A 133 -14.08 6.08 12.92
C ALA A 133 -15.37 6.51 13.65
N ILE A 134 -16.39 6.89 12.89
CA ILE A 134 -17.73 7.22 13.36
C ILE A 134 -18.70 6.21 12.75
N PHE A 135 -19.40 5.44 13.59
CA PHE A 135 -20.45 4.53 13.17
C PHE A 135 -21.82 5.21 13.31
N LEU A 136 -22.40 5.66 12.22
CA LEU A 136 -23.61 6.52 12.23
C LEU A 136 -24.82 5.85 12.87
N ALA A 137 -24.91 4.52 12.83
CA ALA A 137 -25.99 3.75 13.45
C ALA A 137 -26.04 3.87 14.99
N ASP A 138 -24.92 4.17 15.64
CA ASP A 138 -24.84 4.22 17.10
C ASP A 138 -25.38 5.54 17.69
N PHE A 139 -25.71 6.53 16.85
CA PHE A 139 -25.85 7.92 17.29
C PHE A 139 -27.22 8.57 17.03
N SER A 140 -28.20 7.79 16.68
CA SER A 140 -29.55 8.31 16.42
C SER A 140 -30.16 9.12 17.58
N SER A 141 -29.74 8.86 18.82
CA SER A 141 -30.19 9.63 20.01
C SER A 141 -29.53 11.00 20.16
N PHE A 142 -28.55 11.34 19.33
CA PHE A 142 -27.79 12.59 19.39
C PHE A 142 -28.06 13.52 18.21
N VAL A 143 -29.06 13.21 17.39
CA VAL A 143 -29.49 14.02 16.24
C VAL A 143 -30.46 15.11 16.74
N THR A 144 -30.27 16.35 16.31
CA THR A 144 -31.19 17.46 16.64
C THR A 144 -32.55 17.26 15.96
N SER A 145 -33.55 18.03 16.39
CA SER A 145 -34.88 18.06 15.74
C SER A 145 -34.83 18.50 14.25
N GLU A 146 -33.72 19.10 13.84
CA GLU A 146 -33.47 19.59 12.47
C GLU A 146 -32.68 18.57 11.63
N GLY A 147 -32.41 17.39 12.17
CA GLY A 147 -31.67 16.33 11.48
C GLY A 147 -30.14 16.48 11.52
N VAL A 148 -29.59 17.40 12.31
CA VAL A 148 -28.15 17.66 12.41
C VAL A 148 -27.52 16.87 13.54
N MET A 149 -26.44 16.14 13.24
CA MET A 149 -25.57 15.51 14.22
C MET A 149 -24.35 16.42 14.48
N ASN A 150 -24.12 16.82 15.72
CA ASN A 150 -22.94 17.59 16.11
C ASN A 150 -21.87 16.70 16.76
N LEU A 151 -20.64 16.81 16.26
CA LEU A 151 -19.45 16.15 16.79
C LEU A 151 -18.45 17.21 17.28
N TYR A 152 -18.09 17.15 18.54
CA TYR A 152 -17.18 18.08 19.19
C TYR A 152 -15.82 17.39 19.36
N LEU A 153 -14.79 17.95 18.77
CA LEU A 153 -13.43 17.43 18.72
C LEU A 153 -12.48 18.36 19.49
N ILE A 154 -11.48 17.80 20.15
CA ILE A 154 -10.43 18.57 20.82
C ILE A 154 -9.11 18.24 20.14
N LEU A 155 -8.42 19.25 19.63
CA LEU A 155 -7.12 19.08 19.00
C LEU A 155 -6.12 18.42 19.97
N GLY A 156 -5.49 17.34 19.52
CA GLY A 156 -4.59 16.53 20.34
C GLY A 156 -5.27 15.40 21.13
N GLU A 157 -6.61 15.25 21.06
CA GLU A 157 -7.33 14.11 21.60
C GLU A 157 -7.87 13.22 20.45
N SER A 158 -7.91 11.91 20.66
CA SER A 158 -8.46 10.96 19.69
C SER A 158 -9.97 10.72 19.80
N GLU A 159 -10.60 11.34 20.81
CA GLU A 159 -12.00 11.14 21.12
C GLU A 159 -12.87 12.23 20.50
N TYR A 160 -14.12 11.90 20.21
CA TYR A 160 -15.16 12.86 19.86
C TYR A 160 -16.31 12.84 20.87
N TYR A 161 -17.01 13.95 20.97
CA TYR A 161 -18.08 14.16 21.94
C TYR A 161 -19.35 14.62 21.20
N PHE A 162 -20.53 14.33 21.79
CA PHE A 162 -21.83 14.72 21.19
C PHE A 162 -22.42 16.02 21.74
N SER A 163 -21.80 16.58 22.77
CA SER A 163 -22.19 17.88 23.30
C SER A 163 -20.96 18.72 23.64
N GLU A 164 -21.12 20.03 23.56
CA GLU A 164 -20.09 20.98 24.03
C GLU A 164 -19.76 20.79 25.50
N ALA A 165 -20.78 20.50 26.33
CA ALA A 165 -20.60 20.29 27.75
C ALA A 165 -19.74 19.05 28.06
N ASP A 166 -19.86 17.98 27.29
CA ASP A 166 -19.00 16.79 27.45
C ASP A 166 -17.58 17.06 26.96
N ALA A 167 -17.41 17.79 25.86
CA ALA A 167 -16.11 18.15 25.32
C ALA A 167 -15.35 19.15 26.21
N THR A 168 -16.03 20.09 26.84
CA THR A 168 -15.41 21.13 27.66
C THR A 168 -15.44 20.84 29.16
N GLY A 169 -16.25 19.86 29.60
CA GLY A 169 -16.40 19.48 30.99
C GLY A 169 -15.28 18.58 31.53
N ASP A 170 -15.39 18.25 32.80
CA ASP A 170 -14.51 17.27 33.46
C ASP A 170 -14.72 15.90 32.80
N ARG A 171 -13.62 15.27 32.36
CA ARG A 171 -13.69 13.99 31.61
C ARG A 171 -12.49 13.08 31.89
N ILE A 172 -12.70 11.81 31.64
CA ILE A 172 -11.62 10.83 31.59
C ILE A 172 -10.97 10.94 30.22
N THR A 173 -9.67 11.24 30.15
CA THR A 173 -8.89 11.34 28.90
C THR A 173 -8.18 10.04 28.52
N GLY A 174 -7.99 9.12 29.48
CA GLY A 174 -7.43 7.80 29.22
C GLY A 174 -7.64 6.83 30.39
N VAL A 175 -7.85 5.55 30.07
CA VAL A 175 -7.97 4.49 31.08
C VAL A 175 -7.32 3.22 30.56
N PHE A 176 -6.32 2.71 31.31
CA PHE A 176 -5.52 1.58 30.86
C PHE A 176 -5.23 0.62 32.02
N PHE A 177 -5.15 -0.67 31.74
CA PHE A 177 -4.42 -1.58 32.61
C PHE A 177 -2.93 -1.24 32.54
N SER A 178 -2.37 -0.62 33.58
CA SER A 178 -0.94 -0.35 33.68
C SER A 178 -0.14 -1.57 34.20
N ALA A 179 -0.80 -2.51 34.86
CA ALA A 179 -0.34 -3.84 35.21
C ALA A 179 -1.56 -4.76 35.35
N TRP A 180 -1.35 -6.08 35.47
CA TRP A 180 -2.43 -7.05 35.63
C TRP A 180 -3.36 -6.77 36.81
N ASN A 181 -2.85 -6.13 37.86
CA ASN A 181 -3.61 -5.73 39.03
C ASN A 181 -3.70 -4.21 39.23
N ARG A 182 -3.48 -3.41 38.18
CA ARG A 182 -3.48 -1.95 38.29
C ARG A 182 -4.10 -1.28 37.09
N ILE A 183 -5.01 -0.36 37.35
CA ILE A 183 -5.65 0.48 36.34
C ILE A 183 -5.17 1.92 36.53
N GLU A 184 -4.67 2.55 35.49
CA GLU A 184 -4.34 3.96 35.42
C GLU A 184 -5.50 4.73 34.82
N ILE A 185 -5.93 5.79 35.47
CA ILE A 185 -7.01 6.69 35.06
C ILE A 185 -6.40 8.06 34.84
N LEU A 186 -6.52 8.61 33.65
CA LEU A 186 -6.07 9.96 33.28
C LEU A 186 -7.29 10.85 33.07
N THR A 187 -7.20 12.12 33.48
CA THR A 187 -8.30 13.08 33.46
C THR A 187 -7.81 14.47 33.08
N ASN A 188 -8.69 15.29 32.50
CA ASN A 188 -8.37 16.68 32.17
C ASN A 188 -8.54 17.64 33.37
N ALA A 189 -9.15 17.19 34.46
CA ALA A 189 -9.43 18.00 35.65
C ALA A 189 -9.40 17.13 36.93
N PRO A 190 -9.23 17.73 38.13
CA PRO A 190 -9.33 17.02 39.40
C PRO A 190 -10.71 16.37 39.55
N PHE A 191 -10.75 15.17 40.14
CA PHE A 191 -11.98 14.45 40.44
C PHE A 191 -12.07 14.08 41.94
N THR A 192 -13.28 13.86 42.43
CA THR A 192 -13.53 13.58 43.87
C THR A 192 -13.76 12.12 44.18
N SER A 193 -14.18 11.32 43.20
CA SER A 193 -14.41 9.88 43.37
C SER A 193 -14.47 9.19 42.02
N PHE A 194 -14.15 7.90 42.00
CA PHE A 194 -14.30 7.02 40.83
C PHE A 194 -14.85 5.65 41.26
N GLU A 195 -15.43 4.95 40.30
CA GLU A 195 -15.82 3.54 40.42
C GLU A 195 -15.25 2.73 39.25
N ILE A 196 -14.68 1.56 39.57
CA ILE A 196 -14.31 0.54 38.55
C ILE A 196 -15.39 -0.53 38.54
N LEU A 197 -15.89 -0.79 37.35
CA LEU A 197 -17.00 -1.71 37.10
C LEU A 197 -16.50 -2.94 36.34
N ALA A 198 -17.03 -4.11 36.69
CA ALA A 198 -16.92 -5.33 35.86
C ALA A 198 -18.33 -5.68 35.36
N GLY A 199 -18.69 -5.22 34.20
CA GLY A 199 -20.09 -5.16 33.76
C GLY A 199 -20.84 -4.08 34.56
N ASP A 200 -21.88 -4.47 35.30
CA ASP A 200 -22.65 -3.54 36.16
C ASP A 200 -22.24 -3.61 37.62
N ASP A 201 -21.37 -4.53 38.00
CA ASP A 201 -20.88 -4.71 39.36
C ASP A 201 -19.73 -3.75 39.66
N VAL A 202 -19.81 -2.99 40.76
CA VAL A 202 -18.70 -2.16 41.26
C VAL A 202 -17.69 -3.07 41.96
N ILE A 203 -16.49 -3.17 41.44
CA ILE A 203 -15.40 -4.01 41.99
C ILE A 203 -14.39 -3.20 42.82
N LEU A 204 -14.32 -1.89 42.59
CA LEU A 204 -13.47 -0.97 43.36
C LEU A 204 -14.07 0.44 43.31
N SER A 205 -14.07 1.11 44.45
CA SER A 205 -14.39 2.52 44.54
C SER A 205 -13.22 3.24 45.20
N GLY A 206 -12.95 4.48 44.78
CA GLY A 206 -11.83 5.25 45.28
C GLY A 206 -12.11 6.72 45.45
N GLY A 207 -11.13 7.42 46.02
CA GLY A 207 -11.17 8.84 46.31
C GLY A 207 -10.69 9.73 45.18
N SER A 208 -10.29 10.94 45.52
CA SER A 208 -9.90 12.04 44.64
C SER A 208 -8.53 11.84 43.97
N GLY A 209 -8.36 12.46 42.83
CA GLY A 209 -7.08 12.63 42.09
C GLY A 209 -7.04 13.99 41.39
N ASP A 210 -5.85 14.52 41.13
CA ASP A 210 -5.68 15.82 40.44
C ASP A 210 -5.82 15.71 38.92
N SER A 211 -4.99 14.92 38.24
CA SER A 211 -5.02 14.71 36.77
C SER A 211 -4.78 13.26 36.38
N GLY A 212 -4.59 12.39 37.38
CA GLY A 212 -4.39 10.96 37.15
C GLY A 212 -4.36 10.21 38.45
N LEU A 213 -4.67 8.92 38.40
CA LEU A 213 -4.68 8.01 39.55
C LEU A 213 -4.30 6.60 39.10
N GLN A 214 -3.56 5.89 39.93
CA GLN A 214 -3.37 4.45 39.80
C GLN A 214 -4.24 3.71 40.81
N ALA A 215 -5.27 3.02 40.29
CA ALA A 215 -6.16 2.21 41.12
C ALA A 215 -5.63 0.77 41.21
N GLN A 216 -5.37 0.30 42.42
CA GLN A 216 -4.83 -1.03 42.70
C GLN A 216 -5.99 -2.02 42.89
N LEU A 217 -6.06 -3.05 42.06
CA LEU A 217 -6.97 -4.19 42.24
C LEU A 217 -6.45 -5.12 43.35
N THR A 218 -7.34 -5.87 43.98
CA THR A 218 -7.01 -6.81 45.06
C THR A 218 -6.30 -8.07 44.54
N GLN A 219 -6.45 -8.37 43.28
CA GLN A 219 -5.83 -9.49 42.59
C GLN A 219 -5.56 -9.13 41.12
N ASP A 220 -4.78 -9.96 40.42
CA ASP A 220 -4.60 -9.84 38.97
C ASP A 220 -5.94 -9.92 38.24
N ALA A 221 -6.11 -9.09 37.21
CA ALA A 221 -7.24 -9.15 36.32
C ALA A 221 -7.29 -10.53 35.64
N ASP A 222 -8.46 -11.11 35.63
CA ASP A 222 -8.73 -12.27 34.80
C ASP A 222 -9.14 -11.87 33.37
N LEU A 223 -9.29 -12.85 32.47
CA LEU A 223 -9.69 -12.59 31.11
C LEU A 223 -11.02 -11.84 31.01
N SER A 224 -11.97 -12.13 31.91
CA SER A 224 -13.29 -11.48 31.89
C SER A 224 -13.20 -10.00 32.20
N LEU A 225 -12.30 -9.61 33.09
CA LEU A 225 -12.08 -8.22 33.43
C LEU A 225 -11.41 -7.42 32.29
N LEU A 226 -10.54 -8.05 31.49
CA LEU A 226 -9.86 -7.39 30.37
C LEU A 226 -10.84 -6.82 29.34
N TYR A 227 -12.00 -7.42 29.15
CA TYR A 227 -13.01 -6.96 28.18
C TYR A 227 -14.27 -6.35 28.79
N ARG A 228 -14.40 -6.36 30.12
CA ARG A 228 -15.60 -5.86 30.83
C ARG A 228 -15.32 -4.66 31.71
N ALA A 229 -14.05 -4.37 32.04
CA ALA A 229 -13.70 -3.30 32.95
C ALA A 229 -14.05 -1.92 32.38
N ARG A 230 -14.76 -1.13 33.17
CA ARG A 230 -15.11 0.27 32.87
C ARG A 230 -14.81 1.13 34.09
N VAL A 231 -14.51 2.39 33.84
CA VAL A 231 -14.35 3.40 34.90
C VAL A 231 -15.35 4.51 34.69
N LYS A 232 -15.98 4.94 35.73
CA LYS A 232 -16.80 6.15 35.77
C LYS A 232 -16.37 7.09 36.89
N PHE A 233 -16.54 8.35 36.62
CA PHE A 233 -16.41 9.40 37.61
C PHE A 233 -17.57 9.37 38.58
N LYS A 234 -17.87 9.62 39.56
CA LYS A 234 -19.03 9.78 40.44
C LYS A 234 -20.16 8.74 40.21
N PRO A 235 -20.83 8.26 41.20
CA PRO A 235 -21.92 7.30 41.04
C PRO A 235 -23.08 7.77 40.14
N THR A 236 -23.22 9.09 39.94
CA THR A 236 -24.26 9.73 39.15
C THR A 236 -23.87 9.99 37.70
N ASP A 237 -22.65 9.59 37.24
CA ASP A 237 -22.17 9.86 35.91
C ASP A 237 -22.98 9.07 34.84
N THR A 238 -23.27 9.76 33.75
CA THR A 238 -23.97 9.19 32.60
C THR A 238 -23.05 8.32 31.73
N LYS A 239 -23.60 7.65 30.72
CA LYS A 239 -22.81 6.84 29.76
C LYS A 239 -21.65 7.60 29.13
N THR A 240 -21.80 8.92 28.90
CA THR A 240 -20.76 9.76 28.29
C THR A 240 -19.52 9.96 29.18
N LYS A 241 -19.67 9.72 30.47
CA LYS A 241 -18.56 9.83 31.46
C LYS A 241 -18.00 8.47 31.89
N ILE A 242 -18.40 7.38 31.22
CA ILE A 242 -17.91 6.04 31.47
C ILE A 242 -16.93 5.68 30.36
N ARG A 243 -15.75 5.19 30.73
CA ARG A 243 -14.73 4.71 29.78
C ARG A 243 -14.43 3.24 30.01
N THR A 244 -14.27 2.50 28.92
CA THR A 244 -13.76 1.14 28.97
C THR A 244 -12.26 1.15 29.23
N VAL A 245 -11.79 0.23 30.07
CA VAL A 245 -10.37 0.09 30.38
C VAL A 245 -9.68 -0.65 29.26
N LEU A 246 -8.69 -0.02 28.62
CA LEU A 246 -7.92 -0.62 27.54
C LEU A 246 -6.83 -1.54 28.09
N ALA A 247 -6.63 -2.68 27.43
CA ALA A 247 -5.62 -3.67 27.80
C ALA A 247 -4.27 -3.46 27.07
N ASN A 248 -4.14 -2.42 26.26
CA ASN A 248 -3.01 -2.21 25.33
C ASN A 248 -1.62 -2.28 25.99
N ARG A 249 -1.46 -1.80 27.22
CA ARG A 249 -0.18 -1.88 27.96
C ARG A 249 0.13 -3.29 28.48
N LEU A 250 -0.87 -4.17 28.65
CA LEU A 250 -0.63 -5.56 29.02
C LEU A 250 -0.06 -6.40 27.88
N PHE A 251 -0.30 -6.00 26.64
CA PHE A 251 0.18 -6.71 25.45
C PHE A 251 1.71 -6.82 25.36
N GLU A 252 2.46 -5.94 26.05
CA GLU A 252 3.92 -6.00 26.15
C GLU A 252 4.42 -6.97 27.23
N THR A 253 3.52 -7.46 28.09
CA THR A 253 3.92 -8.30 29.23
C THR A 253 4.21 -9.74 28.78
N THR A 254 5.23 -10.34 29.40
CA THR A 254 5.55 -11.76 29.20
C THR A 254 4.34 -12.67 29.48
N LYS A 255 3.57 -12.34 30.54
CA LYS A 255 2.36 -13.11 30.92
C LYS A 255 1.33 -13.11 29.79
N PHE A 256 1.04 -11.93 29.16
CA PHE A 256 0.09 -11.88 28.05
C PHE A 256 0.56 -12.74 26.87
N ASN A 257 1.82 -12.59 26.49
CA ASN A 257 2.37 -13.34 25.36
C ASN A 257 2.39 -14.85 25.62
N GLN A 258 2.71 -15.29 26.85
CA GLN A 258 2.68 -16.71 27.21
C GLN A 258 1.26 -17.32 27.19
N GLU A 259 0.26 -16.57 27.64
CA GLU A 259 -1.12 -17.04 27.74
C GLU A 259 -1.88 -16.98 26.39
N PHE A 260 -1.57 -15.97 25.55
CA PHE A 260 -2.41 -15.64 24.38
C PHE A 260 -1.73 -15.77 23.03
N THR A 261 -0.43 -16.08 22.93
CA THR A 261 0.16 -16.38 21.62
C THR A 261 -0.34 -17.73 21.10
N TYR A 262 -1.09 -17.68 19.98
CA TYR A 262 -1.58 -18.87 19.29
C TYR A 262 -0.59 -19.28 18.20
N THR A 263 -0.17 -20.55 18.24
CA THR A 263 0.86 -21.10 17.32
C THR A 263 0.30 -22.20 16.42
N GLY A 264 -1.01 -22.32 16.29
CA GLY A 264 -1.67 -23.44 15.58
C GLY A 264 -1.52 -23.39 14.05
N GLY A 265 -1.15 -22.27 13.43
CA GLY A 265 -0.95 -22.15 11.97
C GLY A 265 -2.22 -22.36 11.14
N ASP A 266 -3.41 -22.37 11.77
CA ASP A 266 -4.70 -22.70 11.14
C ASP A 266 -5.81 -21.67 11.46
N LEU A 267 -5.41 -20.40 11.69
CA LEU A 267 -6.36 -19.28 11.78
C LEU A 267 -7.03 -19.03 10.41
N GLY A 268 -8.25 -18.53 10.47
CA GLY A 268 -9.10 -18.34 9.31
C GLY A 268 -10.01 -19.52 9.05
N LEU A 269 -10.43 -19.67 7.79
CA LEU A 269 -11.28 -20.75 7.32
C LEU A 269 -10.44 -21.90 6.77
N THR A 270 -10.65 -23.09 7.36
CA THR A 270 -10.07 -24.35 6.87
C THR A 270 -11.16 -25.39 6.63
N PHE A 271 -10.86 -26.44 5.88
CA PHE A 271 -11.80 -27.48 5.49
C PHE A 271 -11.27 -28.87 5.83
N ASN A 272 -12.20 -29.75 6.22
CA ASN A 272 -11.99 -31.19 6.13
C ASN A 272 -13.05 -31.78 5.16
N ALA A 273 -13.11 -33.09 5.01
CA ALA A 273 -13.98 -33.75 4.04
C ALA A 273 -15.49 -33.45 4.21
N SER A 274 -15.94 -33.04 5.39
CA SER A 274 -17.36 -32.85 5.72
C SER A 274 -17.71 -31.54 6.39
N GLU A 275 -16.70 -30.74 6.78
CA GLU A 275 -16.89 -29.59 7.64
C GLU A 275 -16.02 -28.39 7.20
N ALA A 276 -16.55 -27.19 7.45
CA ALA A 276 -15.82 -25.93 7.45
C ALA A 276 -15.49 -25.52 8.90
N ILE A 277 -14.25 -25.19 9.16
CA ILE A 277 -13.74 -24.82 10.48
C ILE A 277 -13.29 -23.36 10.42
N PHE A 278 -13.93 -22.53 11.24
CA PHE A 278 -13.66 -21.08 11.32
C PHE A 278 -12.91 -20.81 12.61
N LYS A 279 -11.75 -20.19 12.54
CA LYS A 279 -10.92 -19.82 13.69
C LYS A 279 -10.47 -18.35 13.60
N VAL A 280 -10.62 -17.64 14.72
CA VAL A 280 -10.18 -16.25 14.84
C VAL A 280 -9.48 -16.02 16.17
N TRP A 281 -8.43 -15.22 16.20
CA TRP A 281 -7.74 -14.83 17.41
C TRP A 281 -8.31 -13.51 17.93
N ALA A 282 -8.97 -13.56 19.08
CA ALA A 282 -9.61 -12.41 19.71
C ALA A 282 -9.66 -12.56 21.25
N PRO A 283 -8.50 -12.58 21.95
CA PRO A 283 -8.39 -12.92 23.37
C PRO A 283 -9.18 -11.95 24.28
N THR A 284 -9.24 -10.69 23.90
CA THR A 284 -9.91 -9.63 24.72
C THR A 284 -11.37 -9.42 24.35
N SER A 285 -11.95 -10.23 23.46
CA SER A 285 -13.37 -10.16 23.11
C SER A 285 -14.24 -10.80 24.16
N GLN A 286 -15.34 -10.17 24.51
CA GLN A 286 -16.38 -10.77 25.35
C GLN A 286 -17.08 -11.90 24.62
N ARG A 287 -17.40 -11.68 23.34
CA ARG A 287 -18.11 -12.62 22.48
C ARG A 287 -17.73 -12.39 21.03
N VAL A 288 -17.62 -13.48 20.28
CA VAL A 288 -17.55 -13.47 18.82
C VAL A 288 -18.66 -14.35 18.26
N ARG A 289 -19.37 -13.88 17.26
CA ARG A 289 -20.37 -14.64 16.51
C ARG A 289 -19.97 -14.74 15.05
N LEU A 290 -20.03 -15.93 14.50
CA LEU A 290 -19.92 -16.18 13.07
C LEU A 290 -21.27 -15.93 12.41
N ASN A 291 -21.33 -15.07 11.40
CA ASN A 291 -22.51 -14.79 10.57
C ASN A 291 -22.33 -15.39 9.19
N ILE A 292 -23.37 -16.04 8.66
CA ILE A 292 -23.37 -16.63 7.31
C ILE A 292 -24.36 -15.88 6.43
N TYR A 293 -23.95 -15.54 5.20
CA TYR A 293 -24.73 -14.76 4.22
C TYR A 293 -24.87 -15.49 2.90
N THR A 294 -25.90 -15.14 2.14
CA THR A 294 -26.11 -15.64 0.78
C THR A 294 -25.32 -14.86 -0.27
N SER A 295 -25.01 -13.60 -0.03
CA SER A 295 -24.31 -12.69 -0.94
C SER A 295 -23.06 -12.11 -0.30
N GLY A 296 -22.03 -11.85 -1.12
CA GLY A 296 -20.85 -11.07 -0.74
C GLY A 296 -21.09 -9.56 -0.76
N ASP A 297 -22.17 -9.13 -1.39
CA ASP A 297 -22.57 -7.73 -1.50
C ASP A 297 -23.44 -7.30 -0.31
N THR A 298 -23.45 -6.00 -0.05
CA THR A 298 -24.44 -5.35 0.81
C THR A 298 -25.45 -4.58 -0.04
N SER A 299 -26.61 -4.26 0.52
CA SER A 299 -27.65 -3.49 -0.18
C SER A 299 -27.17 -2.09 -0.57
N THR A 300 -26.28 -1.51 0.24
CA THR A 300 -25.67 -0.18 0.01
C THR A 300 -24.79 -0.14 -1.22
N ILE A 301 -24.00 -1.20 -1.48
CA ILE A 301 -23.05 -1.27 -2.60
C ILE A 301 -23.77 -1.46 -3.94
N THR A 302 -24.85 -2.24 -3.95
CA THR A 302 -25.50 -2.65 -5.22
C THR A 302 -26.61 -1.74 -5.66
N GLY A 303 -27.16 -0.92 -4.76
CA GLY A 303 -28.45 -0.23 -4.97
C GLY A 303 -29.63 -1.20 -5.20
N GLN A 304 -29.42 -2.50 -5.00
CA GLN A 304 -30.42 -3.56 -5.15
C GLN A 304 -30.93 -3.98 -3.77
N THR A 305 -32.16 -4.47 -3.71
CA THR A 305 -32.74 -5.04 -2.48
C THR A 305 -32.10 -6.41 -2.22
N ILE A 306 -30.94 -6.42 -1.59
CA ILE A 306 -30.27 -7.62 -1.08
C ILE A 306 -30.56 -7.72 0.41
N SER A 307 -30.80 -8.93 0.92
CA SER A 307 -30.93 -9.12 2.36
C SER A 307 -29.56 -9.00 3.04
N ASP A 308 -29.37 -7.96 3.84
CA ASP A 308 -28.19 -7.77 4.69
C ASP A 308 -28.27 -8.61 5.98
N LEU A 309 -29.35 -9.34 6.19
CA LEU A 309 -29.50 -10.23 7.35
C LEU A 309 -28.76 -11.56 7.11
N PRO A 310 -28.00 -12.04 8.11
CA PRO A 310 -27.39 -13.35 8.03
C PRO A 310 -28.45 -14.46 8.01
N ILE A 311 -28.20 -15.49 7.20
CA ILE A 311 -29.03 -16.71 7.16
C ILE A 311 -28.72 -17.66 8.32
N GLY A 312 -27.67 -17.42 9.06
CA GLY A 312 -27.28 -18.13 10.27
C GLY A 312 -26.26 -17.34 11.07
N THR A 313 -26.40 -17.39 12.40
CA THR A 313 -25.48 -16.75 13.34
C THR A 313 -25.12 -17.74 14.46
N TYR A 314 -23.82 -17.93 14.69
CA TYR A 314 -23.31 -18.92 15.64
C TYR A 314 -22.37 -18.28 16.64
N THR A 315 -22.60 -18.44 17.92
CA THR A 315 -21.64 -18.02 18.96
C THR A 315 -20.45 -18.95 18.95
N MET A 316 -19.26 -18.39 18.72
CA MET A 316 -18.02 -19.16 18.67
C MET A 316 -17.58 -19.61 20.05
N SER A 317 -17.02 -20.82 20.12
CA SER A 317 -16.45 -21.40 21.33
C SER A 317 -15.02 -20.89 21.56
N ARG A 318 -14.67 -20.65 22.83
CA ARG A 318 -13.27 -20.34 23.18
C ARG A 318 -12.43 -21.59 23.17
N GLY A 319 -11.30 -21.51 22.48
CA GLY A 319 -10.23 -22.50 22.50
C GLY A 319 -9.03 -22.04 23.33
N VAL A 320 -7.86 -22.53 22.99
CA VAL A 320 -6.59 -22.21 23.67
C VAL A 320 -6.02 -20.87 23.18
N ASN A 321 -5.20 -20.22 24.00
CA ASN A 321 -4.38 -19.05 23.65
C ASN A 321 -5.18 -17.89 23.00
N GLY A 322 -6.42 -17.66 23.46
CA GLY A 322 -7.26 -16.55 22.95
C GLY A 322 -7.92 -16.79 21.60
N MET A 323 -7.74 -17.97 20.99
CA MET A 323 -8.43 -18.37 19.76
C MET A 323 -9.90 -18.70 20.07
N LEU A 324 -10.80 -18.35 19.14
CA LEU A 324 -12.19 -18.77 19.12
C LEU A 324 -12.48 -19.57 17.84
N TYR A 325 -13.37 -20.54 17.93
CA TYR A 325 -13.68 -21.41 16.80
C TYR A 325 -15.16 -21.75 16.68
N GLN A 326 -15.57 -22.08 15.45
CA GLN A 326 -16.86 -22.66 15.11
C GLN A 326 -16.66 -23.70 14.01
N VAL A 327 -17.31 -24.84 14.14
CA VAL A 327 -17.34 -25.91 13.13
C VAL A 327 -18.75 -26.02 12.58
N LEU A 328 -18.89 -26.02 11.25
CA LEU A 328 -20.17 -26.21 10.58
C LEU A 328 -20.05 -27.33 9.53
N PRO A 329 -21.05 -28.24 9.43
CA PRO A 329 -21.08 -29.23 8.35
C PRO A 329 -21.23 -28.50 6.98
N LEU A 330 -20.57 -29.00 5.95
CA LEU A 330 -20.63 -28.42 4.59
C LEU A 330 -22.05 -28.42 4.01
N THR A 331 -22.95 -29.25 4.54
CA THR A 331 -24.38 -29.32 4.18
C THR A 331 -25.23 -28.23 4.86
N ALA A 332 -24.69 -27.49 5.85
CA ALA A 332 -25.44 -26.44 6.53
C ALA A 332 -25.95 -25.40 5.51
N HIS A 333 -27.08 -24.77 5.80
CA HIS A 333 -27.72 -23.74 4.95
C HIS A 333 -27.94 -24.16 3.48
N ARG A 334 -28.22 -25.46 3.22
CA ARG A 334 -28.34 -26.06 1.87
C ARG A 334 -27.05 -25.98 1.05
N GLY A 335 -25.90 -26.03 1.71
CA GLY A 335 -24.55 -25.96 1.16
C GLY A 335 -23.84 -24.69 1.60
N LEU A 336 -22.71 -24.84 2.30
CA LEU A 336 -21.88 -23.71 2.75
C LEU A 336 -20.97 -23.16 1.66
N ILE A 337 -20.44 -24.04 0.80
CA ILE A 337 -19.51 -23.61 -0.26
C ILE A 337 -20.21 -22.59 -1.17
N GLY A 338 -19.51 -21.48 -1.42
CA GLY A 338 -20.04 -20.35 -2.18
C GLY A 338 -20.87 -19.34 -1.37
N ARG A 339 -21.12 -19.59 -0.07
CA ARG A 339 -21.67 -18.61 0.87
C ARG A 339 -20.60 -17.62 1.31
N TYR A 340 -21.03 -16.64 2.10
CA TYR A 340 -20.15 -15.61 2.63
C TYR A 340 -20.27 -15.53 4.15
N TYR A 341 -19.24 -15.01 4.82
CA TYR A 341 -19.25 -14.86 6.26
C TYR A 341 -18.52 -13.63 6.77
N THR A 342 -18.88 -13.25 7.99
CA THR A 342 -18.21 -12.23 8.82
C THR A 342 -18.19 -12.67 10.27
N TYR A 343 -17.48 -11.90 11.11
CA TYR A 343 -17.59 -12.04 12.56
C TYR A 343 -18.24 -10.81 13.17
N THR A 344 -19.22 -10.99 14.10
CA THR A 344 -19.65 -9.92 15.00
C THR A 344 -18.88 -10.05 16.31
N VAL A 345 -18.08 -9.04 16.64
CA VAL A 345 -17.20 -9.01 17.82
C VAL A 345 -17.75 -8.03 18.84
N THR A 346 -17.85 -8.45 20.11
CA THR A 346 -18.16 -7.59 21.25
C THR A 346 -16.92 -7.48 22.12
N ASN A 347 -16.38 -6.28 22.25
CA ASN A 347 -15.18 -5.98 23.06
C ASN A 347 -15.18 -4.55 23.62
N ALA A 348 -14.01 -4.05 24.01
CA ALA A 348 -13.85 -2.74 24.64
C ALA A 348 -14.27 -1.55 23.77
N VAL A 349 -14.21 -1.69 22.44
CA VAL A 349 -14.58 -0.62 21.48
C VAL A 349 -15.99 -0.78 20.92
N GLY A 350 -16.79 -1.71 21.46
CA GLY A 350 -18.19 -1.85 21.10
C GLY A 350 -18.55 -3.19 20.47
N ILE A 351 -19.59 -3.19 19.63
CA ILE A 351 -20.06 -4.33 18.85
C ILE A 351 -19.82 -4.00 17.39
N ASN A 352 -18.88 -4.70 16.78
CA ASN A 352 -18.46 -4.45 15.41
C ASN A 352 -18.64 -5.70 14.54
N GLU A 353 -19.04 -5.51 13.29
CA GLU A 353 -18.96 -6.55 12.28
C GLU A 353 -17.64 -6.41 11.53
N VAL A 354 -16.89 -7.50 11.41
CA VAL A 354 -15.55 -7.52 10.83
C VAL A 354 -15.40 -8.68 9.87
N MET A 355 -14.61 -8.46 8.82
CA MET A 355 -14.16 -9.56 7.97
C MET A 355 -13.02 -10.31 8.66
N ASP A 356 -12.88 -11.58 8.34
CA ASP A 356 -11.79 -12.43 8.84
C ASP A 356 -10.44 -11.92 8.28
N PRO A 357 -9.46 -11.52 9.11
CA PRO A 357 -8.13 -11.11 8.61
C PRO A 357 -7.40 -12.20 7.81
N TYR A 358 -7.74 -13.47 8.05
CA TYR A 358 -7.20 -14.62 7.32
C TYR A 358 -8.06 -15.04 6.11
N ALA A 359 -9.07 -14.28 5.72
CA ALA A 359 -9.87 -14.56 4.53
C ALA A 359 -8.99 -14.65 3.28
N ARG A 360 -9.31 -15.60 2.39
CA ARG A 360 -8.51 -15.92 1.18
C ARG A 360 -9.14 -15.35 -0.09
N THR A 361 -10.43 -15.04 -0.04
CA THR A 361 -11.16 -14.32 -1.09
C THR A 361 -12.45 -13.76 -0.52
N ALA A 362 -13.03 -12.76 -1.18
CA ALA A 362 -14.17 -11.99 -0.69
C ALA A 362 -15.17 -11.65 -1.80
N GLY A 363 -16.32 -11.14 -1.40
CA GLY A 363 -17.24 -10.39 -2.25
C GLY A 363 -16.71 -8.97 -2.53
N VAL A 364 -17.53 -8.17 -3.18
CA VAL A 364 -17.16 -6.81 -3.62
C VAL A 364 -16.78 -5.92 -2.42
N ASN A 365 -15.77 -5.07 -2.63
CA ASN A 365 -15.19 -4.16 -1.64
C ASN A 365 -14.70 -4.86 -0.35
N GLY A 366 -14.40 -6.16 -0.39
CA GLY A 366 -13.83 -6.89 0.73
C GLY A 366 -14.68 -6.95 2.02
N VAL A 367 -16.00 -6.71 1.93
CA VAL A 367 -16.86 -6.61 3.13
C VAL A 367 -17.26 -7.97 3.73
N ARG A 368 -17.30 -9.03 2.93
CA ARG A 368 -17.65 -10.40 3.37
C ARG A 368 -16.73 -11.42 2.74
N ALA A 369 -16.11 -12.26 3.57
CA ALA A 369 -15.27 -13.35 3.11
C ALA A 369 -16.09 -14.46 2.46
N LYS A 370 -15.58 -15.05 1.36
CA LYS A 370 -16.26 -16.16 0.68
C LYS A 370 -15.85 -17.51 1.27
N ILE A 371 -16.82 -18.40 1.47
CA ILE A 371 -16.59 -19.76 1.94
C ILE A 371 -16.22 -20.64 0.74
N VAL A 372 -14.93 -20.80 0.49
CA VAL A 372 -14.39 -21.63 -0.58
C VAL A 372 -12.92 -21.98 -0.29
N ASP A 373 -12.49 -23.16 -0.68
CA ASP A 373 -11.08 -23.49 -0.73
C ASP A 373 -10.48 -22.96 -2.04
N VAL A 374 -9.68 -21.90 -1.95
CA VAL A 374 -9.05 -21.26 -3.13
C VAL A 374 -8.08 -22.17 -3.88
N ASN A 375 -7.59 -23.25 -3.25
CA ASN A 375 -6.76 -24.24 -3.91
C ASN A 375 -7.54 -25.10 -4.92
N THR A 376 -8.87 -25.17 -4.77
CA THR A 376 -9.75 -25.88 -5.72
C THR A 376 -10.11 -25.01 -6.94
N ILE A 377 -9.79 -23.72 -6.92
CA ILE A 377 -10.02 -22.78 -8.02
C ILE A 377 -8.70 -22.63 -8.77
N GLN A 378 -8.53 -23.34 -9.87
CA GLN A 378 -7.28 -23.29 -10.63
C GLN A 378 -7.52 -23.61 -12.10
N PRO A 379 -6.74 -23.01 -13.03
CA PRO A 379 -6.78 -23.35 -14.45
C PRO A 379 -6.21 -24.74 -14.68
N GLU A 380 -6.52 -25.30 -15.87
CA GLU A 380 -5.91 -26.55 -16.30
C GLU A 380 -4.38 -26.41 -16.39
N GLY A 381 -3.67 -27.40 -15.86
CA GLY A 381 -2.20 -27.40 -15.86
C GLY A 381 -1.56 -26.62 -14.69
N TRP A 382 -2.35 -26.04 -13.78
CA TRP A 382 -1.81 -25.25 -12.66
C TRP A 382 -0.76 -26.00 -11.82
N ASP A 383 -0.94 -27.29 -11.60
CA ASP A 383 -0.01 -28.09 -10.77
C ASP A 383 1.37 -28.25 -11.46
N GLN A 384 1.44 -28.10 -12.78
CA GLN A 384 2.69 -28.18 -13.56
C GLN A 384 3.39 -26.81 -13.70
N VAL A 385 2.77 -25.71 -13.28
CA VAL A 385 3.39 -24.38 -13.32
C VAL A 385 4.66 -24.37 -12.47
N SER A 386 5.79 -24.07 -13.08
CA SER A 386 7.12 -23.97 -12.48
C SER A 386 7.91 -22.85 -13.13
N PHE A 387 9.02 -22.47 -12.51
CA PHE A 387 9.98 -21.50 -13.05
C PHE A 387 11.37 -22.16 -13.06
N GLU A 388 12.25 -21.71 -13.96
CA GLU A 388 13.66 -22.13 -13.93
C GLU A 388 14.31 -21.67 -12.62
N ASP A 389 15.17 -22.50 -12.04
CA ASP A 389 15.90 -22.15 -10.81
C ASP A 389 16.86 -20.98 -11.07
N ILE A 390 17.05 -20.12 -10.07
CA ILE A 390 18.08 -19.08 -10.07
C ILE A 390 19.17 -19.43 -9.07
N SER A 391 20.41 -19.12 -9.41
CA SER A 391 21.54 -19.36 -8.49
C SER A 391 21.69 -18.20 -7.49
N SER A 392 21.22 -17.00 -7.86
CA SER A 392 21.37 -15.78 -7.08
C SER A 392 20.27 -14.77 -7.43
N PRO A 393 19.86 -13.90 -6.50
CA PRO A 393 19.00 -12.76 -6.84
C PRO A 393 19.55 -11.86 -7.96
N THR A 394 20.87 -11.88 -8.22
CA THR A 394 21.50 -11.14 -9.31
C THR A 394 21.21 -11.70 -10.69
N ASP A 395 20.61 -12.88 -10.80
CA ASP A 395 20.13 -13.49 -12.05
C ASP A 395 18.82 -12.87 -12.53
N LEU A 396 18.18 -12.06 -11.71
CA LEU A 396 16.94 -11.37 -12.06
C LEU A 396 17.20 -10.07 -12.80
N PHE A 397 16.26 -9.74 -13.67
CA PHE A 397 16.03 -8.41 -14.22
C PHE A 397 14.58 -8.03 -13.94
N VAL A 398 14.38 -7.06 -13.05
CA VAL A 398 13.05 -6.70 -12.55
C VAL A 398 12.41 -5.60 -13.39
N TYR A 399 11.15 -5.79 -13.78
CA TYR A 399 10.31 -4.79 -14.43
C TYR A 399 9.11 -4.50 -13.53
N GLU A 400 8.90 -3.24 -13.12
CA GLU A 400 7.83 -2.83 -12.22
C GLU A 400 6.60 -2.36 -13.00
N LEU A 401 5.42 -2.88 -12.68
CA LEU A 401 4.18 -2.59 -13.40
C LEU A 401 2.97 -2.48 -12.46
N HIS A 402 2.05 -1.57 -12.77
CA HIS A 402 0.70 -1.54 -12.19
C HIS A 402 -0.30 -2.25 -13.11
N VAL A 403 -1.25 -3.03 -12.54
CA VAL A 403 -2.19 -3.87 -13.31
C VAL A 403 -2.95 -3.09 -14.38
N ARG A 404 -3.41 -1.86 -14.06
CA ARG A 404 -4.23 -1.06 -15.00
C ARG A 404 -3.41 -0.41 -16.10
N ASP A 405 -2.19 0.03 -15.79
CA ASP A 405 -1.40 0.92 -16.65
C ASP A 405 -1.20 0.38 -18.07
N LEU A 406 -0.95 -0.93 -18.17
CA LEU A 406 -0.57 -1.57 -19.45
C LEU A 406 -1.69 -1.53 -20.50
N THR A 407 -2.97 -1.55 -20.09
CA THR A 407 -4.08 -1.83 -20.98
C THR A 407 -5.21 -0.78 -20.98
N MET A 408 -5.15 0.24 -20.11
CA MET A 408 -6.26 1.20 -19.98
C MET A 408 -6.34 2.24 -21.09
N ASP A 409 -5.23 2.55 -21.76
CA ASP A 409 -5.24 3.55 -22.84
C ASP A 409 -6.00 3.08 -24.09
N ALA A 410 -6.62 4.02 -24.80
CA ALA A 410 -7.35 3.75 -26.03
C ALA A 410 -6.47 3.16 -27.16
N THR A 411 -5.15 3.35 -27.10
CA THR A 411 -4.20 2.77 -28.06
C THR A 411 -3.95 1.26 -27.87
N TRP A 412 -4.41 0.67 -26.75
CA TRP A 412 -4.45 -0.77 -26.56
C TRP A 412 -5.74 -1.35 -27.23
N THR A 413 -5.59 -2.35 -28.09
CA THR A 413 -6.68 -2.87 -28.94
C THR A 413 -7.21 -4.23 -28.52
N GLY A 414 -6.90 -4.67 -27.31
CA GLY A 414 -7.41 -5.93 -26.77
C GLY A 414 -8.89 -5.88 -26.38
N THR A 415 -9.36 -6.95 -25.75
CA THR A 415 -10.76 -7.14 -25.36
C THR A 415 -11.17 -6.15 -24.28
N GLU A 416 -12.25 -5.37 -24.50
CA GLU A 416 -12.69 -4.30 -23.61
C GLU A 416 -12.93 -4.76 -22.16
N LYS A 417 -13.55 -5.94 -21.96
CA LYS A 417 -13.79 -6.49 -20.61
C LYS A 417 -12.52 -6.82 -19.82
N ASN A 418 -11.38 -6.99 -20.51
CA ASN A 418 -10.09 -7.33 -19.92
C ASN A 418 -9.24 -6.08 -19.63
N ARG A 419 -9.68 -4.92 -20.08
CA ARG A 419 -8.99 -3.64 -19.91
C ARG A 419 -8.78 -3.30 -18.44
N GLY A 420 -7.53 -3.11 -18.01
CA GLY A 420 -7.18 -2.85 -16.62
C GLY A 420 -7.36 -4.04 -15.66
N LYS A 421 -7.41 -5.27 -16.18
CA LYS A 421 -7.67 -6.50 -15.42
C LYS A 421 -6.50 -7.48 -15.51
N PHE A 422 -6.47 -8.50 -14.62
CA PHE A 422 -5.48 -9.58 -14.67
C PHE A 422 -5.45 -10.27 -16.03
N SER A 423 -6.61 -10.56 -16.60
CA SER A 423 -6.73 -11.16 -17.94
C SER A 423 -6.17 -10.27 -19.05
N GLY A 424 -6.24 -8.93 -18.90
CA GLY A 424 -5.68 -7.98 -19.86
C GLY A 424 -4.14 -7.98 -19.87
N LEU A 425 -3.51 -8.24 -18.71
CA LEU A 425 -2.04 -8.33 -18.65
C LEU A 425 -1.45 -9.46 -19.48
N VAL A 426 -2.23 -10.49 -19.80
CA VAL A 426 -1.79 -11.70 -20.52
C VAL A 426 -2.51 -11.91 -21.84
N GLU A 427 -3.29 -10.94 -22.31
CA GLU A 427 -3.95 -11.00 -23.62
C GLU A 427 -2.93 -10.79 -24.74
N SER A 428 -2.70 -11.84 -25.54
CA SER A 428 -1.78 -11.85 -26.68
C SER A 428 -2.43 -11.39 -27.99
N GLY A 429 -1.61 -11.02 -28.98
CA GLY A 429 -2.05 -10.63 -30.33
C GLY A 429 -2.51 -9.18 -30.43
N THR A 430 -2.38 -8.39 -29.36
CA THR A 430 -2.76 -6.96 -29.37
C THR A 430 -1.68 -6.12 -30.06
N THR A 431 -2.10 -5.16 -30.89
CA THR A 431 -1.19 -4.31 -31.66
C THR A 431 -1.70 -2.87 -31.73
N TYR A 432 -0.81 -1.94 -31.99
CA TYR A 432 -1.16 -0.56 -32.38
C TYR A 432 -0.60 -0.27 -33.77
N THR A 433 -1.39 0.34 -34.64
CA THR A 433 -0.95 0.78 -35.98
C THR A 433 -1.06 2.30 -36.09
N SER A 434 0.05 2.97 -36.34
CA SER A 434 0.11 4.42 -36.54
C SER A 434 -0.60 4.86 -37.82
N THR A 435 -0.85 6.16 -37.95
CA THR A 435 -1.39 6.77 -39.18
C THR A 435 -0.52 6.53 -40.41
N ASP A 436 0.78 6.33 -40.23
CA ASP A 436 1.76 6.07 -41.29
C ASP A 436 1.86 4.55 -41.61
N GLY A 437 1.03 3.72 -41.00
CA GLY A 437 0.98 2.28 -41.26
C GLY A 437 2.02 1.44 -40.51
N ILE A 438 2.74 1.98 -39.55
CA ILE A 438 3.70 1.23 -38.72
C ILE A 438 2.90 0.50 -37.63
N THR A 439 3.03 -0.84 -37.57
CA THR A 439 2.37 -1.68 -36.60
C THR A 439 3.39 -2.18 -35.56
N VAL A 440 3.04 -2.06 -34.27
CA VAL A 440 3.85 -2.54 -33.14
C VAL A 440 2.99 -3.44 -32.22
N SER A 441 3.63 -4.41 -31.55
CA SER A 441 3.00 -5.20 -30.49
C SER A 441 2.74 -4.36 -29.24
N THR A 442 1.64 -4.64 -28.54
CA THR A 442 1.25 -3.96 -27.31
C THR A 442 1.00 -4.98 -26.19
N GLY A 443 0.71 -4.55 -24.98
CA GLY A 443 0.35 -5.43 -23.87
C GLY A 443 1.36 -6.56 -23.62
N PHE A 444 0.86 -7.78 -23.46
CA PHE A 444 1.66 -8.96 -23.12
C PHE A 444 2.76 -9.27 -24.14
N ASP A 445 2.48 -9.12 -25.44
CA ASP A 445 3.47 -9.39 -26.48
C ASP A 445 4.63 -8.38 -26.46
N HIS A 446 4.40 -7.14 -25.98
CA HIS A 446 5.47 -6.19 -25.74
C HIS A 446 6.33 -6.62 -24.55
N LEU A 447 5.73 -7.07 -23.45
CA LEU A 447 6.47 -7.56 -22.28
C LEU A 447 7.37 -8.76 -22.67
N LYS A 448 6.85 -9.70 -23.45
CA LYS A 448 7.64 -10.82 -24.01
C LYS A 448 8.80 -10.34 -24.88
N GLN A 449 8.58 -9.30 -25.70
CA GLN A 449 9.62 -8.72 -26.56
C GLN A 449 10.78 -8.13 -25.76
N LEU A 450 10.52 -7.56 -24.59
CA LEU A 450 11.57 -7.00 -23.72
C LEU A 450 12.47 -8.09 -23.14
N GLY A 451 11.91 -9.25 -22.77
CA GLY A 451 12.68 -10.44 -22.37
C GLY A 451 13.22 -10.41 -20.94
N PHE A 452 12.67 -9.59 -20.03
CA PHE A 452 12.98 -9.65 -18.60
C PHE A 452 12.41 -10.93 -17.97
N ASN A 453 12.93 -11.36 -16.80
CA ASN A 453 12.53 -12.61 -16.14
C ASN A 453 11.87 -12.42 -14.76
N ALA A 454 11.62 -11.18 -14.35
CA ALA A 454 10.91 -10.89 -13.10
C ALA A 454 9.99 -9.67 -13.25
N LEU A 455 8.70 -9.83 -12.91
CA LEU A 455 7.69 -8.78 -12.95
C LEU A 455 7.25 -8.44 -11.53
N GLN A 456 7.65 -7.26 -11.05
CA GLN A 456 7.10 -6.69 -9.82
C GLN A 456 5.77 -6.01 -10.16
N ILE A 457 4.70 -6.45 -9.52
CA ILE A 457 3.38 -5.83 -9.67
C ILE A 457 3.06 -5.05 -8.39
N LEU A 458 2.68 -3.76 -8.56
CA LEU A 458 2.19 -2.90 -7.48
C LEU A 458 1.07 -3.61 -6.71
N PRO A 459 0.70 -3.16 -5.50
CA PRO A 459 -0.21 -3.90 -4.63
C PRO A 459 -1.47 -4.37 -5.36
N PHE A 460 -1.74 -5.67 -5.33
CA PHE A 460 -2.88 -6.30 -5.97
C PHE A 460 -3.75 -7.12 -4.99
N TYR A 461 -3.54 -6.90 -3.69
CA TYR A 461 -4.49 -7.34 -2.66
C TYR A 461 -5.61 -6.31 -2.54
N ASP A 462 -6.66 -6.71 -1.82
CA ASP A 462 -7.86 -5.92 -1.56
C ASP A 462 -7.51 -4.64 -0.79
N GLN A 463 -7.84 -3.53 -1.39
CA GLN A 463 -7.51 -2.17 -0.96
C GLN A 463 -8.80 -1.39 -0.69
N ALA A 464 -8.70 -0.28 0.04
CA ALA A 464 -9.85 0.54 0.40
C ALA A 464 -10.34 1.38 -0.80
N ASN A 465 -10.75 0.70 -1.86
CA ASN A 465 -11.32 1.26 -3.09
C ASN A 465 -12.76 0.79 -3.29
N ASN A 466 -13.50 1.49 -4.14
CA ASN A 466 -14.75 0.98 -4.67
C ASN A 466 -14.48 0.12 -5.92
N GLU A 467 -14.48 -1.21 -5.75
CA GLU A 467 -14.16 -2.18 -6.81
C GLU A 467 -15.09 -2.13 -8.04
N VAL A 468 -16.28 -1.52 -7.91
CA VAL A 468 -17.24 -1.36 -9.03
C VAL A 468 -17.16 0.01 -9.69
N SER A 469 -16.37 0.93 -9.13
CA SER A 469 -16.03 2.20 -9.78
C SER A 469 -14.84 2.00 -10.73
N ASN A 470 -14.57 3.01 -11.53
CA ASN A 470 -13.39 3.01 -12.42
C ASN A 470 -12.28 3.93 -11.88
N GLN A 471 -12.21 4.13 -10.57
CA GLN A 471 -11.19 4.97 -9.94
C GLN A 471 -9.83 4.26 -9.97
N PHE A 472 -8.80 5.01 -10.27
CA PHE A 472 -7.42 4.54 -10.22
C PHE A 472 -6.85 4.69 -8.80
N ASN A 473 -6.09 3.69 -8.35
CA ASN A 473 -5.28 3.80 -7.13
C ASN A 473 -4.08 2.84 -7.26
N TRP A 474 -2.90 3.25 -6.78
CA TRP A 474 -1.72 2.37 -6.76
C TRP A 474 -1.88 1.15 -5.83
N GLY A 475 -2.73 1.25 -4.80
CA GLY A 475 -3.02 0.15 -3.90
C GLY A 475 -2.31 0.18 -2.55
N TYR A 476 -1.63 1.27 -2.19
CA TYR A 476 -0.95 1.38 -0.90
C TYR A 476 -1.89 1.79 0.26
N ASN A 477 -3.14 1.32 0.22
CA ASN A 477 -4.17 1.50 1.25
C ASN A 477 -4.83 0.15 1.60
N PRO A 478 -4.08 -0.79 2.23
CA PRO A 478 -4.51 -2.17 2.42
C PRO A 478 -5.73 -2.31 3.32
N LEU A 479 -6.72 -3.09 2.85
CA LEU A 479 -7.91 -3.46 3.61
C LEU A 479 -7.82 -4.93 4.06
N ASN A 480 -7.62 -5.88 3.13
CA ASN A 480 -7.53 -7.31 3.40
C ASN A 480 -6.31 -7.94 2.71
N PHE A 481 -5.25 -8.19 3.45
CA PHE A 481 -3.91 -8.56 2.92
C PHE A 481 -3.84 -9.88 2.16
N ASN A 482 -4.79 -10.82 2.37
CA ASN A 482 -4.80 -12.15 1.77
C ASN A 482 -5.89 -12.33 0.70
N VAL A 483 -6.55 -11.26 0.31
CA VAL A 483 -7.61 -11.23 -0.71
C VAL A 483 -7.07 -10.49 -1.94
N LEU A 484 -7.34 -10.99 -3.14
CA LEU A 484 -7.04 -10.29 -4.39
C LEU A 484 -7.96 -9.09 -4.58
N GLU A 485 -7.45 -8.00 -5.15
CA GLU A 485 -8.23 -6.81 -5.50
C GLU A 485 -9.30 -7.14 -6.55
N GLY A 486 -10.56 -6.85 -6.22
CA GLY A 486 -11.68 -7.17 -7.11
C GLY A 486 -11.78 -6.24 -8.32
N GLN A 487 -11.28 -5.01 -8.23
CA GLN A 487 -11.25 -4.09 -9.36
C GLN A 487 -10.40 -4.64 -10.53
N TYR A 488 -9.40 -5.50 -10.23
CA TYR A 488 -8.56 -6.14 -11.26
C TYR A 488 -9.15 -7.43 -11.84
N SER A 489 -10.38 -7.79 -11.43
CA SER A 489 -11.13 -8.94 -11.97
C SER A 489 -12.23 -8.48 -12.92
N THR A 490 -12.60 -9.34 -13.87
CA THR A 490 -13.74 -9.10 -14.77
C THR A 490 -15.10 -9.19 -14.05
N ASN A 491 -15.13 -9.76 -12.83
CA ASN A 491 -16.31 -9.81 -11.98
C ASN A 491 -15.93 -9.62 -10.50
N PRO A 492 -15.89 -8.39 -9.99
CA PRO A 492 -15.55 -8.11 -8.59
C PRO A 492 -16.53 -8.71 -7.57
N ARG A 493 -17.76 -9.02 -7.99
CA ARG A 493 -18.83 -9.58 -7.11
C ARG A 493 -18.63 -11.05 -6.80
N ASP A 494 -17.86 -11.79 -7.60
CA ASP A 494 -17.55 -13.20 -7.36
C ASP A 494 -16.06 -13.41 -7.07
N GLY A 495 -15.73 -13.58 -5.78
CA GLY A 495 -14.37 -13.82 -5.34
C GLY A 495 -13.67 -15.03 -5.98
N SER A 496 -14.42 -15.99 -6.57
CA SER A 496 -13.80 -17.11 -7.29
C SER A 496 -13.22 -16.70 -8.64
N VAL A 497 -13.84 -15.68 -9.29
CA VAL A 497 -13.38 -15.19 -10.60
C VAL A 497 -12.02 -14.54 -10.47
N ARG A 498 -11.83 -13.64 -9.46
CA ARG A 498 -10.53 -12.99 -9.23
C ARG A 498 -9.40 -14.00 -8.96
N VAL A 499 -9.70 -15.09 -8.25
CA VAL A 499 -8.73 -16.17 -7.99
C VAL A 499 -8.34 -16.90 -9.26
N MET A 500 -9.32 -17.26 -10.11
CA MET A 500 -9.08 -17.95 -11.37
C MET A 500 -8.24 -17.08 -12.32
N GLU A 501 -8.66 -15.85 -12.58
CA GLU A 501 -7.99 -14.93 -13.51
C GLU A 501 -6.57 -14.59 -13.06
N PHE A 502 -6.32 -14.48 -11.76
CA PHE A 502 -4.98 -14.25 -11.23
C PHE A 502 -4.07 -15.47 -11.43
N LYS A 503 -4.59 -16.68 -11.20
CA LYS A 503 -3.83 -17.92 -11.47
C LYS A 503 -3.55 -18.11 -12.97
N GLU A 504 -4.51 -17.80 -13.83
CA GLU A 504 -4.30 -17.79 -15.29
C GLU A 504 -3.20 -16.79 -15.69
N MET A 505 -3.19 -15.61 -15.07
CA MET A 505 -2.13 -14.61 -15.27
C MET A 505 -0.75 -15.15 -14.85
N VAL A 506 -0.64 -15.71 -13.66
CA VAL A 506 0.63 -16.27 -13.16
C VAL A 506 1.12 -17.40 -14.06
N GLN A 507 0.21 -18.30 -14.51
CA GLN A 507 0.54 -19.40 -15.42
C GLN A 507 1.08 -18.86 -16.76
N ALA A 508 0.43 -17.87 -17.35
CA ALA A 508 0.87 -17.28 -18.62
C ALA A 508 2.25 -16.62 -18.52
N PHE A 509 2.57 -15.95 -17.40
CA PHE A 509 3.91 -15.42 -17.15
C PHE A 509 4.94 -16.54 -16.90
N ALA A 510 4.57 -17.60 -16.17
CA ALA A 510 5.44 -18.73 -15.92
C ALA A 510 5.82 -19.49 -17.21
N GLU A 511 4.90 -19.57 -18.19
CA GLU A 511 5.18 -20.12 -19.55
C GLU A 511 6.26 -19.32 -20.30
N GLN A 512 6.55 -18.10 -19.88
CA GLN A 512 7.63 -17.25 -20.39
C GLN A 512 8.83 -17.17 -19.43
N ASP A 513 8.85 -17.98 -18.38
CA ASP A 513 9.79 -17.92 -17.25
C ASP A 513 9.90 -16.54 -16.59
N ILE A 514 8.79 -15.80 -16.52
CA ILE A 514 8.69 -14.50 -15.86
C ILE A 514 8.10 -14.70 -14.45
N ARG A 515 8.94 -14.54 -13.42
CA ARG A 515 8.57 -14.65 -12.01
C ARG A 515 7.73 -13.44 -11.58
N ILE A 516 6.68 -13.69 -10.78
CA ILE A 516 5.90 -12.59 -10.18
C ILE A 516 6.49 -12.23 -8.82
N ILE A 517 6.80 -10.96 -8.64
CA ILE A 517 7.19 -10.33 -7.37
C ILE A 517 6.00 -9.51 -6.88
N LYS A 518 5.52 -9.85 -5.67
CA LYS A 518 4.39 -9.14 -5.05
C LYS A 518 4.88 -7.96 -4.24
N ASP A 519 4.30 -6.79 -4.50
CA ASP A 519 4.42 -5.64 -3.61
C ASP A 519 3.50 -5.81 -2.41
N VAL A 520 4.05 -5.72 -1.17
CA VAL A 520 3.34 -5.95 0.08
C VAL A 520 3.50 -4.78 1.05
N VAL A 521 2.37 -4.36 1.64
CA VAL A 521 2.28 -3.16 2.51
C VAL A 521 1.84 -3.58 3.91
N TYR A 522 2.70 -4.31 4.64
CA TYR A 522 2.38 -4.72 6.02
C TYR A 522 2.66 -3.64 7.06
N ASN A 523 3.22 -2.51 6.66
CA ASN A 523 3.62 -1.44 7.58
C ASN A 523 2.45 -0.59 8.11
N HIS A 524 1.30 -0.57 7.42
CA HIS A 524 0.09 0.15 7.85
C HIS A 524 -1.19 -0.51 7.31
N THR A 525 -2.35 0.01 7.68
CA THR A 525 -3.67 -0.32 7.12
C THR A 525 -4.36 0.95 6.63
N ALA A 526 -5.33 0.81 5.74
CA ALA A 526 -6.11 1.94 5.21
C ALA A 526 -6.78 2.79 6.32
N SER A 527 -7.13 2.18 7.45
CA SER A 527 -7.64 2.85 8.65
C SER A 527 -7.27 2.04 9.88
N ALA A 528 -6.67 2.67 10.90
CA ALA A 528 -6.33 1.97 12.12
C ALA A 528 -7.56 1.59 12.94
N MET A 529 -8.41 2.57 13.28
CA MET A 529 -9.60 2.35 14.11
C MET A 529 -10.60 1.42 13.44
N GLY A 530 -10.81 1.58 12.15
CA GLY A 530 -11.76 0.80 11.36
C GLY A 530 -11.22 -0.52 10.83
N SER A 531 -9.95 -0.85 11.04
CA SER A 531 -9.37 -2.11 10.55
C SER A 531 -9.98 -3.33 11.24
N ASN A 532 -10.09 -4.42 10.47
CA ASN A 532 -10.52 -5.71 11.02
C ASN A 532 -9.65 -6.14 12.22
N PHE A 533 -8.37 -5.82 12.22
CA PHE A 533 -7.43 -6.10 13.29
C PHE A 533 -7.77 -5.35 14.59
N ASN A 534 -7.98 -4.03 14.49
CA ASN A 534 -8.27 -3.22 15.68
C ASN A 534 -9.66 -3.53 16.25
N MET A 535 -10.63 -3.79 15.39
CA MET A 535 -11.97 -4.18 15.83
C MET A 535 -12.00 -5.56 16.52
N LEU A 536 -11.10 -6.48 16.16
CA LEU A 536 -10.94 -7.78 16.83
C LEU A 536 -10.21 -7.66 18.17
N VAL A 537 -9.04 -7.00 18.18
CA VAL A 537 -8.20 -6.85 19.38
C VAL A 537 -7.68 -5.41 19.48
N PRO A 538 -8.47 -4.52 20.08
CA PRO A 538 -8.16 -3.09 20.11
C PRO A 538 -6.76 -2.77 20.66
N GLY A 539 -5.95 -2.04 19.86
CA GLY A 539 -4.62 -1.59 20.22
C GLY A 539 -3.52 -2.67 20.20
N TYR A 540 -3.82 -3.91 19.77
CA TYR A 540 -2.81 -4.98 19.72
C TYR A 540 -1.92 -4.89 18.47
N TYR A 541 -2.49 -4.72 17.32
CA TYR A 541 -1.80 -4.84 16.03
C TYR A 541 -1.07 -3.57 15.58
N PHE A 542 -1.25 -2.48 16.31
CA PHE A 542 -0.68 -1.16 15.97
C PHE A 542 0.32 -0.69 17.01
N ARG A 543 1.30 0.09 16.58
CA ARG A 543 2.16 0.86 17.47
C ARG A 543 1.39 2.05 17.99
N LEU A 544 1.53 2.28 19.28
CA LEU A 544 0.85 3.36 19.98
C LEU A 544 1.88 4.29 20.64
N ASN A 545 1.57 5.56 20.65
CA ASN A 545 2.27 6.57 21.43
C ASN A 545 2.00 6.38 22.95
N PRO A 546 2.78 7.00 23.84
CA PRO A 546 2.58 6.88 25.29
C PRO A 546 1.19 7.33 25.78
N ASP A 547 0.53 8.23 25.06
CA ASP A 547 -0.82 8.73 25.34
C ASP A 547 -1.94 7.80 24.84
N GLY A 548 -1.59 6.75 24.07
CA GLY A 548 -2.51 5.77 23.51
C GLY A 548 -2.98 6.09 22.10
N THR A 549 -2.55 7.18 21.49
CA THR A 549 -2.78 7.48 20.07
C THR A 549 -1.95 6.58 19.17
N PHE A 550 -2.33 6.44 17.89
CA PHE A 550 -1.56 5.65 16.94
C PHE A 550 -0.24 6.36 16.58
N SER A 551 0.84 5.58 16.52
CA SER A 551 2.13 6.01 15.97
C SER A 551 2.02 6.10 14.45
N ASP A 552 2.68 7.08 13.83
CA ASP A 552 2.54 7.39 12.39
C ASP A 552 3.89 7.47 11.66
N GLY A 553 4.70 6.46 11.83
CA GLY A 553 5.97 6.33 11.10
C GLY A 553 5.80 6.11 9.59
N ALA A 554 4.61 5.70 9.16
CA ALA A 554 4.25 5.53 7.75
C ALA A 554 3.80 6.86 7.07
N GLY A 555 3.41 7.87 7.87
CA GLY A 555 2.91 9.16 7.36
C GLY A 555 1.49 9.12 6.80
N VAL A 556 0.69 8.10 7.19
CA VAL A 556 -0.69 7.85 6.72
C VAL A 556 -1.68 7.65 7.87
N GLY A 557 -1.34 8.10 9.08
CA GLY A 557 -2.19 8.07 10.25
C GLY A 557 -2.02 6.87 11.16
N ASN A 558 -1.28 5.83 10.74
CA ASN A 558 -1.04 4.64 11.55
C ASN A 558 0.18 3.84 11.10
N GLU A 559 0.69 3.00 11.98
CA GLU A 559 1.67 1.97 11.65
C GLU A 559 1.39 0.68 12.42
N THR A 560 1.60 -0.45 11.77
CA THR A 560 1.43 -1.77 12.39
C THR A 560 2.61 -2.12 13.30
N LYS A 561 2.37 -3.02 14.26
CA LYS A 561 3.37 -3.48 15.24
C LYS A 561 3.87 -4.88 14.90
N SER A 562 4.81 -4.99 13.96
CA SER A 562 5.35 -6.26 13.45
C SER A 562 6.08 -7.08 14.50
N GLU A 563 6.64 -6.44 15.52
CA GLU A 563 7.31 -7.10 16.63
C GLU A 563 6.37 -7.88 17.57
N ARG A 564 5.03 -7.70 17.45
CA ARG A 564 4.07 -8.49 18.22
C ARG A 564 3.90 -9.89 17.65
N PRO A 565 3.91 -10.94 18.51
CA PRO A 565 3.89 -12.34 18.06
C PRO A 565 2.79 -12.67 17.06
N MET A 566 1.53 -12.23 17.32
CA MET A 566 0.42 -12.58 16.45
C MET A 566 0.41 -11.80 15.14
N PHE A 567 0.99 -10.59 15.09
CA PHE A 567 1.10 -9.88 13.82
C PHE A 567 2.30 -10.36 13.00
N ARG A 568 3.42 -10.68 13.64
CA ARG A 568 4.55 -11.38 13.01
C ARG A 568 4.09 -12.69 12.38
N GLN A 569 3.34 -13.50 13.14
CA GLN A 569 2.78 -14.74 12.62
C GLN A 569 1.87 -14.50 11.42
N PHE A 570 1.02 -13.47 11.49
CA PHE A 570 0.15 -13.10 10.37
C PHE A 570 0.95 -12.75 9.10
N ILE A 571 2.02 -11.95 9.23
CA ILE A 571 2.89 -11.60 8.09
C ILE A 571 3.51 -12.87 7.49
N ILE A 572 4.05 -13.77 8.33
CA ILE A 572 4.65 -15.04 7.90
C ILE A 572 3.60 -15.91 7.18
N ASP A 573 2.43 -16.10 7.79
CA ASP A 573 1.35 -16.90 7.20
C ASP A 573 0.85 -16.31 5.88
N SER A 574 0.81 -14.97 5.78
CA SER A 574 0.40 -14.26 4.57
C SER A 574 1.39 -14.47 3.42
N VAL A 575 2.69 -14.25 3.64
CA VAL A 575 3.68 -14.48 2.56
C VAL A 575 3.75 -15.94 2.14
N LYS A 576 3.63 -16.89 3.09
CA LYS A 576 3.53 -18.32 2.78
C LYS A 576 2.32 -18.61 1.90
N PHE A 577 1.16 -18.10 2.27
CA PHE A 577 -0.06 -18.25 1.48
C PHE A 577 0.10 -17.77 0.03
N TRP A 578 0.70 -16.59 -0.18
CA TRP A 578 0.93 -16.06 -1.51
C TRP A 578 1.93 -16.92 -2.30
N ALA A 579 3.00 -17.39 -1.65
CA ALA A 579 4.01 -18.25 -2.27
C ALA A 579 3.45 -19.62 -2.65
N GLU A 580 2.73 -20.28 -1.73
CA GLU A 580 2.22 -21.64 -1.91
C GLU A 580 0.99 -21.68 -2.83
N THR A 581 0.00 -20.78 -2.61
CA THR A 581 -1.29 -20.81 -3.32
C THR A 581 -1.20 -20.21 -4.72
N TYR A 582 -0.41 -19.14 -4.89
CA TYR A 582 -0.30 -18.39 -6.15
C TYR A 582 1.07 -18.47 -6.81
N LYS A 583 1.99 -19.27 -6.25
CA LYS A 583 3.36 -19.48 -6.79
C LYS A 583 4.14 -18.16 -6.95
N ILE A 584 3.95 -17.21 -6.04
CA ILE A 584 4.69 -15.95 -6.01
C ILE A 584 6.16 -16.24 -5.69
N LYS A 585 7.07 -15.69 -6.50
CA LYS A 585 8.51 -15.93 -6.46
C LYS A 585 9.35 -14.75 -5.92
N GLY A 586 8.70 -13.74 -5.40
CA GLY A 586 9.36 -12.63 -4.73
C GLY A 586 8.41 -11.71 -3.99
N PHE A 587 8.95 -10.94 -3.04
CA PHE A 587 8.22 -9.95 -2.26
C PHE A 587 9.01 -8.65 -2.15
N ARG A 588 8.40 -7.54 -2.56
CA ARG A 588 8.87 -6.19 -2.29
C ARG A 588 8.09 -5.63 -1.09
N PHE A 589 8.80 -5.30 -0.02
CA PHE A 589 8.20 -4.73 1.17
C PHE A 589 8.19 -3.20 1.10
N ASP A 590 7.00 -2.63 1.04
CA ASP A 590 6.76 -1.21 1.17
C ASP A 590 7.19 -0.72 2.55
N LEU A 591 7.86 0.46 2.64
CA LEU A 591 8.39 1.02 3.88
C LEU A 591 9.00 -0.06 4.81
N MET A 592 9.83 -0.95 4.24
CA MET A 592 10.38 -2.13 4.93
C MET A 592 11.05 -1.78 6.26
N ALA A 593 11.60 -0.59 6.39
CA ALA A 593 12.22 -0.14 7.64
C ALA A 593 11.24 -0.08 8.83
N LEU A 594 9.93 0.02 8.60
CA LEU A 594 8.90 -0.04 9.65
C LEU A 594 8.54 -1.47 10.07
N ILE A 595 9.07 -2.49 9.40
CA ILE A 595 9.00 -3.89 9.84
C ILE A 595 10.28 -4.21 10.62
N ASP A 596 10.16 -4.83 11.79
CA ASP A 596 11.31 -5.14 12.61
C ASP A 596 12.19 -6.24 11.99
N ILE A 597 13.50 -6.19 12.31
CA ILE A 597 14.53 -7.10 11.77
C ILE A 597 14.20 -8.58 12.04
N GLU A 598 13.70 -8.89 13.23
CA GLU A 598 13.36 -10.26 13.60
C GLU A 598 12.24 -10.81 12.73
N THR A 599 11.20 -10.02 12.49
CA THR A 599 10.11 -10.37 11.57
C THR A 599 10.63 -10.63 10.16
N MET A 600 11.47 -9.74 9.61
CA MET A 600 12.03 -9.93 8.27
C MET A 600 12.90 -11.19 8.17
N ASN A 601 13.70 -11.49 9.19
CA ASN A 601 14.51 -12.72 9.21
C ASN A 601 13.65 -14.00 9.31
N GLN A 602 12.55 -13.97 10.09
CA GLN A 602 11.63 -15.10 10.16
C GLN A 602 10.84 -15.28 8.86
N VAL A 603 10.43 -14.18 8.21
CA VAL A 603 9.84 -14.22 6.86
C VAL A 603 10.81 -14.89 5.88
N ARG A 604 12.11 -14.51 5.88
CA ARG A 604 13.11 -15.13 5.01
C ARG A 604 13.25 -16.63 5.29
N THR A 605 13.30 -17.00 6.58
CA THR A 605 13.40 -18.41 6.99
C THR A 605 12.20 -19.21 6.50
N ALA A 606 10.99 -18.71 6.71
CA ALA A 606 9.75 -19.39 6.31
C ALA A 606 9.63 -19.55 4.78
N LEU A 607 10.07 -18.55 4.01
CA LEU A 607 10.06 -18.64 2.54
C LEU A 607 11.16 -19.59 2.02
N ASN A 608 12.32 -19.68 2.68
CA ASN A 608 13.35 -20.68 2.34
C ASN A 608 12.88 -22.13 2.52
N GLU A 609 11.94 -22.38 3.45
CA GLU A 609 11.33 -23.71 3.63
C GLU A 609 10.42 -24.09 2.46
N ILE A 610 9.86 -23.11 1.75
CA ILE A 610 9.01 -23.32 0.58
C ILE A 610 9.89 -23.42 -0.67
N ASP A 611 10.71 -22.37 -0.89
CA ASP A 611 11.58 -22.25 -2.06
C ASP A 611 12.67 -21.20 -1.78
N PRO A 612 13.96 -21.59 -1.76
CA PRO A 612 15.07 -20.67 -1.53
C PRO A 612 15.22 -19.60 -2.63
N ASP A 613 14.66 -19.82 -3.82
CA ASP A 613 14.71 -18.91 -4.96
C ASP A 613 13.72 -17.74 -4.84
N ILE A 614 12.86 -17.73 -3.82
CA ILE A 614 11.98 -16.61 -3.54
C ILE A 614 12.82 -15.42 -3.07
N VAL A 615 12.80 -14.31 -3.82
CA VAL A 615 13.57 -13.11 -3.48
C VAL A 615 12.79 -12.19 -2.55
N ILE A 616 13.52 -11.49 -1.66
CA ILE A 616 12.95 -10.48 -0.77
C ILE A 616 13.79 -9.23 -0.86
N TYR A 617 13.14 -8.09 -1.09
CA TYR A 617 13.74 -6.77 -0.95
C TYR A 617 12.66 -5.74 -0.59
N GLY A 618 13.06 -4.54 -0.28
CA GLY A 618 12.11 -3.48 0.04
C GLY A 618 12.76 -2.12 0.18
N GLU A 619 11.95 -1.18 0.62
CA GLU A 619 12.36 0.20 0.85
C GLU A 619 13.12 0.31 2.18
N PRO A 620 14.43 0.64 2.14
CA PRO A 620 15.29 0.52 3.31
C PRO A 620 15.44 1.82 4.11
N TRP A 621 14.78 2.89 3.72
CA TRP A 621 14.87 4.16 4.44
C TRP A 621 14.03 4.16 5.71
N LYS A 622 14.49 4.88 6.71
CA LYS A 622 13.80 5.01 8.00
C LYS A 622 12.41 5.63 7.79
N GLY A 623 11.45 5.21 8.60
CA GLY A 623 10.14 5.85 8.67
C GLY A 623 10.23 7.34 9.06
N PHE A 624 9.11 8.04 8.97
CA PHE A 624 8.99 9.43 9.43
C PHE A 624 9.31 9.55 10.92
N SER A 625 9.48 10.78 11.41
CA SER A 625 9.96 11.04 12.79
C SER A 625 9.07 10.47 13.90
N ASP A 626 7.83 10.19 13.59
CA ASP A 626 6.79 9.83 14.56
C ASP A 626 6.67 8.32 14.83
N THR A 627 7.55 7.50 14.23
CA THR A 627 7.58 6.07 14.57
C THR A 627 8.11 5.80 15.97
N THR A 628 7.43 4.90 16.69
CA THR A 628 7.91 4.37 17.99
C THR A 628 8.81 3.15 17.85
N LEU A 629 9.05 2.62 16.62
CA LEU A 629 10.02 1.54 16.37
C LEU A 629 11.46 2.07 16.49
N PRO A 630 12.26 1.58 17.45
CA PRO A 630 13.64 2.02 17.62
C PRO A 630 14.48 1.80 16.34
N LEU A 631 15.28 2.80 15.94
CA LEU A 631 16.11 2.73 14.72
C LEU A 631 16.97 1.45 14.65
N ALA A 632 17.47 0.95 15.78
CA ALA A 632 18.25 -0.27 15.86
C ALA A 632 17.45 -1.55 15.55
N GLN A 633 16.12 -1.49 15.55
CA GLN A 633 15.23 -2.60 15.23
C GLN A 633 14.60 -2.46 13.85
N GLN A 634 14.70 -1.29 13.22
CA GLN A 634 14.19 -1.05 11.88
C GLN A 634 14.97 -1.87 10.84
N SER A 635 14.27 -2.46 9.88
CA SER A 635 14.89 -3.17 8.75
C SER A 635 15.44 -2.20 7.70
N ASN A 636 16.22 -1.23 8.17
CA ASN A 636 16.95 -0.29 7.33
C ASN A 636 18.20 -0.98 6.79
N THR A 637 18.13 -1.47 5.56
CA THR A 637 19.19 -2.26 4.93
C THR A 637 20.56 -1.58 4.98
N PHE A 638 20.60 -0.24 4.93
CA PHE A 638 21.89 0.48 4.88
C PHE A 638 22.62 0.51 6.21
N SER A 639 21.90 0.49 7.33
CA SER A 639 22.51 0.52 8.67
C SER A 639 22.57 -0.86 9.32
N VAL A 640 21.76 -1.83 8.87
CA VAL A 640 21.61 -3.14 9.50
C VAL A 640 21.74 -4.32 8.52
N TYR A 641 22.26 -4.09 7.30
CA TYR A 641 22.31 -5.12 6.25
C TYR A 641 22.98 -6.44 6.67
N ASN A 642 23.95 -6.38 7.58
CA ASN A 642 24.63 -7.53 8.14
C ASN A 642 23.79 -8.32 9.16
N ARG A 643 22.64 -7.79 9.57
CA ARG A 643 21.67 -8.43 10.48
C ARG A 643 20.42 -8.92 9.74
N LEU A 644 20.27 -8.58 8.47
CA LEU A 644 19.20 -9.02 7.59
C LEU A 644 19.71 -10.15 6.70
N ASN A 645 19.13 -11.33 6.84
CA ASN A 645 19.55 -12.53 6.12
C ASN A 645 18.86 -12.63 4.77
N GLY A 646 19.59 -12.46 3.65
CA GLY A 646 19.03 -12.59 2.29
C GLY A 646 17.86 -11.64 1.99
N VAL A 647 17.87 -10.43 2.55
CA VAL A 647 16.89 -9.37 2.31
C VAL A 647 17.59 -8.16 1.73
N GLY A 648 17.19 -7.76 0.53
CA GLY A 648 17.74 -6.65 -0.24
C GLY A 648 17.04 -5.31 0.00
N GLY A 649 17.56 -4.26 -0.62
CA GLY A 649 16.99 -2.93 -0.58
C GLY A 649 17.36 -2.09 -1.79
N PHE A 650 16.54 -1.08 -2.09
CA PHE A 650 16.74 -0.14 -3.18
C PHE A 650 17.97 0.73 -2.99
N ASN A 651 18.74 0.92 -4.05
CA ASN A 651 20.00 1.66 -4.04
C ASN A 651 19.82 3.15 -4.37
N ASP A 652 19.31 3.91 -3.41
CA ASP A 652 19.09 5.35 -3.56
C ASP A 652 20.36 6.13 -3.84
N ALA A 653 21.48 5.70 -3.26
CA ALA A 653 22.76 6.39 -3.51
C ALA A 653 23.16 6.28 -4.99
N GLY A 654 22.96 5.10 -5.61
CA GLY A 654 23.20 4.89 -7.04
C GLY A 654 22.25 5.72 -7.90
N ARG A 655 20.94 5.66 -7.64
CA ARG A 655 19.90 6.45 -8.31
C ARG A 655 20.26 7.94 -8.28
N ASN A 656 20.52 8.46 -7.08
CA ASN A 656 20.85 9.88 -6.89
C ASN A 656 22.18 10.25 -7.57
N GLY A 657 23.13 9.32 -7.60
CA GLY A 657 24.38 9.51 -8.36
C GLY A 657 24.15 9.62 -9.86
N LEU A 658 23.25 8.80 -10.43
CA LEU A 658 22.93 8.78 -11.86
C LEU A 658 22.17 10.01 -12.31
N LYS A 659 20.99 10.27 -11.70
CA LYS A 659 20.00 11.24 -12.19
C LYS A 659 19.70 12.40 -11.24
N GLY A 660 20.29 12.42 -10.03
CA GLY A 660 19.96 13.38 -8.99
C GLY A 660 18.88 12.86 -8.02
N GLU A 661 18.67 13.61 -6.96
CA GLU A 661 17.69 13.27 -5.93
C GLU A 661 16.26 13.44 -6.43
N ASN A 662 15.34 12.70 -5.86
CA ASN A 662 13.91 12.89 -6.07
C ASN A 662 13.41 13.93 -5.05
N ASN A 663 13.63 15.21 -5.31
CA ASN A 663 13.00 16.23 -4.48
C ASN A 663 11.61 16.55 -5.00
N TRP A 664 10.70 16.75 -4.08
CA TRP A 664 9.26 17.00 -4.26
C TRP A 664 8.93 18.29 -5.04
N GLY A 665 9.86 18.80 -5.88
CA GLY A 665 9.57 20.13 -6.32
C GLY A 665 9.69 20.42 -7.80
N ASN A 666 10.78 20.16 -8.50
CA ASN A 666 10.95 20.91 -9.74
C ASN A 666 11.44 20.10 -10.95
N GLY A 667 11.75 18.80 -10.82
CA GLY A 667 12.27 18.01 -11.95
C GLY A 667 13.57 18.55 -12.56
N THR A 668 14.25 19.45 -11.83
CA THR A 668 15.48 20.13 -12.30
C THR A 668 16.74 19.61 -11.63
N GLU A 669 16.60 18.60 -10.78
CA GLU A 669 17.72 17.98 -10.11
C GLU A 669 18.43 17.01 -11.03
N TYR A 670 19.74 17.05 -11.00
CA TYR A 670 20.59 16.27 -11.90
C TYR A 670 21.68 15.55 -11.13
N GLY A 671 21.97 14.34 -11.61
CA GLY A 671 23.14 13.57 -11.19
C GLY A 671 24.30 13.66 -12.18
N TRP A 672 25.24 12.76 -11.99
CA TRP A 672 26.45 12.70 -12.80
C TRP A 672 26.17 12.56 -14.31
N PHE A 673 25.23 11.69 -14.71
CA PHE A 673 25.04 11.38 -16.14
C PHE A 673 24.40 12.52 -16.94
N GLN A 674 23.83 13.52 -16.26
CA GLN A 674 23.20 14.68 -16.91
C GLN A 674 24.14 15.90 -17.00
N LYS A 675 25.07 16.08 -16.07
CA LYS A 675 25.96 17.25 -15.99
C LYS A 675 27.39 16.90 -15.59
N GLY A 676 27.95 15.87 -16.19
CA GLY A 676 29.33 15.41 -15.92
C GLY A 676 30.45 16.41 -16.23
N GLU A 677 30.17 17.63 -16.74
CA GLU A 677 31.20 18.59 -17.16
C GLU A 677 31.82 19.42 -16.03
N ASN A 678 31.15 19.55 -14.90
CA ASN A 678 31.62 20.44 -13.83
C ASN A 678 32.53 19.69 -12.87
N ASP A 679 33.81 20.06 -12.88
CA ASP A 679 34.84 19.59 -11.94
C ASP A 679 34.62 20.19 -10.53
N ASN A 680 33.44 20.00 -9.95
CA ASN A 680 33.14 20.41 -8.57
C ASN A 680 33.00 19.23 -7.61
N ALA A 681 33.03 19.52 -6.33
CA ALA A 681 32.93 18.50 -5.28
C ALA A 681 31.65 17.65 -5.36
N SER A 682 30.53 18.22 -5.82
CA SER A 682 29.28 17.48 -6.01
C SER A 682 29.39 16.42 -7.10
N ASN A 683 30.08 16.73 -8.22
CA ASN A 683 30.31 15.76 -9.29
C ASN A 683 31.18 14.60 -8.86
N VAL A 684 32.21 14.84 -8.02
CA VAL A 684 33.02 13.77 -7.45
C VAL A 684 32.18 12.83 -6.61
N THR A 685 31.27 13.36 -5.80
CA THR A 685 30.34 12.54 -5.02
C THR A 685 29.40 11.71 -5.91
N PHE A 686 28.80 12.31 -6.93
CA PHE A 686 27.89 11.61 -7.83
C PHE A 686 28.57 10.49 -8.62
N ILE A 687 29.75 10.75 -9.24
CA ILE A 687 30.48 9.73 -9.99
C ILE A 687 30.92 8.56 -9.07
N ASN A 688 31.30 8.86 -7.82
CA ASN A 688 31.67 7.82 -6.87
C ASN A 688 30.46 6.97 -6.43
N ARG A 689 29.28 7.57 -6.28
CA ARG A 689 28.02 6.84 -6.05
C ARG A 689 27.66 5.94 -7.23
N VAL A 690 27.81 6.41 -8.47
CA VAL A 690 27.61 5.59 -9.67
C VAL A 690 28.60 4.44 -9.73
N LYS A 691 29.90 4.68 -9.47
CA LYS A 691 30.89 3.60 -9.36
C LYS A 691 30.54 2.62 -8.23
N GLY A 692 30.03 3.11 -7.10
CA GLY A 692 29.53 2.29 -6.02
C GLY A 692 28.38 1.37 -6.50
N MET A 693 27.37 1.93 -7.15
CA MET A 693 26.25 1.19 -7.73
C MET A 693 26.75 0.11 -8.71
N MET A 694 27.64 0.49 -9.66
CA MET A 694 28.20 -0.46 -10.63
C MET A 694 28.96 -1.61 -9.97
N ALA A 695 29.52 -1.38 -8.77
CA ALA A 695 30.20 -2.38 -7.94
C ALA A 695 29.28 -3.04 -6.89
N GLY A 696 27.96 -3.02 -7.04
CA GLY A 696 27.01 -3.64 -6.11
C GLY A 696 27.03 -3.06 -4.70
N LYS A 697 27.40 -1.78 -4.55
CA LYS A 697 27.44 -1.06 -3.27
C LYS A 697 26.32 -0.04 -3.19
N ASN A 698 25.77 0.14 -2.01
CA ASN A 698 24.95 1.31 -1.72
C ASN A 698 25.83 2.39 -1.06
N GLY A 699 26.06 3.48 -1.80
CA GLY A 699 26.91 4.59 -1.37
C GLY A 699 28.10 4.84 -2.27
N ASP A 700 29.07 5.60 -1.74
CA ASP A 700 30.31 5.94 -2.45
C ASP A 700 31.22 4.72 -2.60
N TYR A 701 31.79 4.51 -3.77
CA TYR A 701 32.65 3.38 -4.10
C TYR A 701 33.82 3.20 -3.12
N TYR A 702 34.43 4.30 -2.68
CA TYR A 702 35.61 4.29 -1.83
C TYR A 702 35.32 4.21 -0.33
N SER A 703 34.17 4.72 0.11
CA SER A 703 33.85 4.88 1.52
C SER A 703 32.71 3.99 2.01
N SER A 704 31.86 3.46 1.12
CA SER A 704 30.74 2.59 1.54
C SER A 704 31.23 1.26 2.06
N THR A 705 30.77 0.89 3.26
CA THR A 705 30.96 -0.43 3.86
C THR A 705 29.91 -1.44 3.41
N TYR A 706 28.80 -0.99 2.85
CA TYR A 706 27.79 -1.84 2.26
C TYR A 706 28.28 -2.42 0.94
N ASN A 707 28.45 -3.72 0.85
CA ASN A 707 29.07 -4.39 -0.29
C ASN A 707 28.52 -5.81 -0.45
N ASP A 708 27.22 -5.89 -0.80
CA ASP A 708 26.53 -7.16 -1.06
C ASP A 708 25.64 -6.99 -2.30
N PRO A 709 26.10 -7.45 -3.48
CA PRO A 709 25.32 -7.29 -4.71
C PRO A 709 24.01 -8.06 -4.70
N THR A 710 23.93 -9.19 -3.98
CA THR A 710 22.69 -9.98 -3.90
C THR A 710 21.58 -9.28 -3.12
N LYS A 711 21.91 -8.23 -2.37
CA LYS A 711 21.00 -7.39 -1.60
C LYS A 711 20.84 -5.97 -2.14
N THR A 712 21.36 -5.68 -3.33
CA THR A 712 21.38 -4.33 -3.90
C THR A 712 20.48 -4.27 -5.12
N VAL A 713 19.33 -3.58 -5.03
CA VAL A 713 18.43 -3.32 -6.16
C VAL A 713 18.82 -1.98 -6.79
N ASN A 714 19.37 -2.05 -8.00
CA ASN A 714 19.81 -0.88 -8.76
C ASN A 714 18.70 -0.38 -9.68
N TYR A 715 18.40 0.90 -9.63
CA TYR A 715 17.31 1.51 -10.39
C TYR A 715 17.57 2.98 -10.72
N ALA A 716 16.84 3.50 -11.68
CA ALA A 716 16.84 4.92 -12.03
C ALA A 716 15.53 5.60 -11.63
N SER A 717 14.38 4.99 -11.87
CA SER A 717 13.07 5.44 -11.43
C SER A 717 12.19 4.25 -11.03
N ALA A 718 11.10 4.52 -10.32
CA ALA A 718 10.05 3.61 -9.92
C ALA A 718 8.69 4.29 -10.12
N HIS A 719 7.59 3.68 -9.65
CA HIS A 719 6.26 4.29 -9.72
C HIS A 719 6.19 5.64 -9.01
N ASP A 720 6.92 5.81 -7.89
CA ASP A 720 7.04 7.04 -7.13
C ASP A 720 7.81 8.13 -7.88
N ASN A 721 7.39 9.38 -7.70
CA ASN A 721 7.99 10.58 -8.27
C ASN A 721 7.85 10.65 -9.81
N LEU A 722 8.68 11.49 -10.45
CA LEU A 722 8.66 11.66 -11.90
C LEU A 722 9.16 10.41 -12.63
N THR A 723 8.59 10.09 -13.78
CA THR A 723 9.21 9.13 -14.69
C THR A 723 10.62 9.61 -15.06
N LEU A 724 11.50 8.66 -15.41
CA LEU A 724 12.85 9.03 -15.83
C LEU A 724 12.83 10.02 -17.02
N TYR A 725 11.96 9.76 -18.00
CA TYR A 725 11.83 10.64 -19.17
C TYR A 725 11.36 12.05 -18.79
N ASP A 726 10.36 12.18 -17.91
CA ASP A 726 9.86 13.48 -17.48
C ASP A 726 10.94 14.31 -16.75
N GLN A 727 11.72 13.67 -15.87
CA GLN A 727 12.84 14.33 -15.20
C GLN A 727 13.93 14.74 -16.19
N LEU A 728 14.26 13.88 -17.16
CA LEU A 728 15.30 14.14 -18.14
C LEU A 728 14.93 15.29 -19.09
N GLN A 729 13.66 15.48 -19.44
CA GLN A 729 13.25 16.64 -20.23
C GLN A 729 13.63 17.96 -19.56
N GLY A 730 13.50 18.05 -18.24
CA GLY A 730 13.83 19.23 -17.45
C GLY A 730 15.34 19.47 -17.28
N THR A 731 16.16 18.43 -17.42
CA THR A 731 17.59 18.49 -17.10
C THR A 731 18.51 18.50 -18.34
N VAL A 732 18.22 17.67 -19.35
CA VAL A 732 19.04 17.56 -20.58
C VAL A 732 18.28 18.02 -21.84
N GLY A 733 17.02 18.42 -21.68
CA GLY A 733 16.15 18.84 -22.78
C GLY A 733 15.52 17.65 -23.54
N VAL A 734 14.39 17.93 -24.19
CA VAL A 734 13.56 16.94 -24.89
C VAL A 734 14.34 16.11 -25.93
N ALA A 735 15.25 16.73 -26.66
CA ALA A 735 16.01 16.08 -27.72
C ALA A 735 17.03 15.06 -27.20
N ASN A 736 17.60 15.29 -26.01
CA ASN A 736 18.62 14.40 -25.44
C ASN A 736 18.02 13.38 -24.46
N ALA A 737 16.80 13.62 -23.94
CA ALA A 737 16.17 12.79 -22.93
C ALA A 737 16.08 11.31 -23.33
N PRO A 738 15.68 10.91 -24.55
CA PRO A 738 15.60 9.49 -24.93
C PRO A 738 16.98 8.79 -24.92
N THR A 739 18.01 9.42 -25.46
CA THR A 739 19.37 8.86 -25.47
C THR A 739 19.94 8.77 -24.06
N THR A 740 19.72 9.80 -23.25
CA THR A 740 20.16 9.83 -21.84
C THR A 740 19.47 8.73 -21.01
N SER A 741 18.17 8.50 -21.22
CA SER A 741 17.40 7.43 -20.57
C SER A 741 18.00 6.06 -20.86
N VAL A 742 18.27 5.74 -22.14
CA VAL A 742 18.93 4.48 -22.55
C VAL A 742 20.31 4.35 -21.88
N GLY A 743 21.12 5.43 -21.86
CA GLY A 743 22.44 5.40 -21.23
C GLY A 743 22.39 5.17 -19.70
N ILE A 744 21.45 5.81 -19.00
CA ILE A 744 21.25 5.61 -17.56
C ILE A 744 20.88 4.13 -17.28
N ASN A 745 19.90 3.58 -18.01
CA ASN A 745 19.46 2.20 -17.77
C ASN A 745 20.46 1.15 -18.30
N ALA A 746 21.32 1.49 -19.26
CA ALA A 746 22.47 0.66 -19.58
C ALA A 746 23.46 0.53 -18.40
N LEU A 747 23.69 1.62 -17.65
CA LEU A 747 24.52 1.57 -16.44
C LEU A 747 23.86 0.78 -15.31
N VAL A 748 22.53 0.88 -15.14
CA VAL A 748 21.77 0.05 -14.22
C VAL A 748 21.88 -1.43 -14.59
N SER A 749 21.69 -1.76 -15.88
CA SER A 749 21.71 -3.13 -16.39
C SER A 749 23.09 -3.79 -16.29
N PHE A 750 24.18 -3.01 -16.50
CA PHE A 750 25.55 -3.51 -16.47
C PHE A 750 26.23 -3.30 -15.10
N ALA A 751 25.45 -3.00 -14.07
CA ALA A 751 25.93 -2.94 -12.68
C ALA A 751 25.91 -4.32 -12.02
N ALA A 752 26.76 -4.55 -11.04
CA ALA A 752 26.60 -5.65 -10.10
C ALA A 752 25.41 -5.38 -9.19
N GLY A 753 24.58 -6.40 -8.93
CA GLY A 753 23.34 -6.27 -8.18
C GLY A 753 22.11 -6.67 -9.00
N ILE A 754 20.95 -6.35 -8.55
CA ILE A 754 19.64 -6.66 -9.17
C ILE A 754 19.22 -5.44 -9.98
N PRO A 755 19.20 -5.49 -11.33
CA PRO A 755 18.69 -4.39 -12.14
C PRO A 755 17.16 -4.31 -12.07
N PHE A 756 16.66 -3.08 -12.00
CA PHE A 756 15.25 -2.76 -11.90
C PHE A 756 14.89 -1.60 -12.81
N ILE A 757 13.81 -1.73 -13.56
CA ILE A 757 13.29 -0.72 -14.51
C ILE A 757 11.80 -0.50 -14.25
N HIS A 758 11.40 0.76 -14.20
CA HIS A 758 9.99 1.15 -14.16
C HIS A 758 9.33 0.99 -15.53
N ALA A 759 8.16 0.39 -15.56
CA ALA A 759 7.41 0.10 -16.78
C ALA A 759 7.14 1.33 -17.64
N GLY A 760 7.48 1.22 -18.93
CA GLY A 760 7.31 2.28 -19.92
C GLY A 760 8.54 3.16 -20.12
N GLU A 761 9.62 2.99 -19.38
CA GLU A 761 10.86 3.74 -19.65
C GLU A 761 11.38 3.50 -21.09
N GLU A 762 11.21 2.31 -21.62
CA GLU A 762 11.60 1.92 -22.97
C GLU A 762 10.81 2.63 -24.09
N ILE A 763 9.58 3.05 -23.78
CA ILE A 763 8.73 3.85 -24.69
C ILE A 763 8.73 5.33 -24.32
N MET A 764 9.62 5.77 -23.43
CA MET A 764 9.70 7.16 -22.94
C MET A 764 8.38 7.63 -22.28
N ARG A 765 7.80 6.79 -21.42
CA ARG A 765 6.54 7.07 -20.70
C ARG A 765 6.60 8.42 -20.00
N THR A 766 5.50 9.17 -20.09
CA THR A 766 5.30 10.46 -19.42
C THR A 766 3.96 10.44 -18.68
N LYS A 767 3.91 11.04 -17.50
CA LYS A 767 2.71 11.19 -16.69
C LYS A 767 2.17 12.62 -16.79
N ILE A 768 1.79 13.03 -18.02
CA ILE A 768 1.11 14.32 -18.23
C ILE A 768 -0.21 14.25 -17.47
N ALA A 769 -0.36 15.13 -16.46
CA ALA A 769 -1.53 15.15 -15.60
C ALA A 769 -2.77 15.57 -16.38
N ASP A 770 -3.84 14.78 -16.24
CA ASP A 770 -5.18 15.16 -16.72
C ASP A 770 -5.57 16.51 -16.10
N PRO A 771 -6.20 17.43 -16.84
CA PRO A 771 -6.69 18.70 -16.28
C PRO A 771 -7.61 18.54 -15.06
N GLU A 772 -8.31 17.42 -14.96
CA GLU A 772 -9.23 17.09 -13.85
C GLU A 772 -8.51 16.48 -12.62
N ASP A 773 -7.28 16.00 -12.80
CA ASP A 773 -6.50 15.46 -11.68
C ASP A 773 -6.08 16.58 -10.73
N GLU A 774 -6.41 16.45 -9.46
CA GLU A 774 -6.05 17.41 -8.39
C GLU A 774 -4.70 17.08 -7.73
N ASP A 775 -3.93 16.16 -8.29
CA ASP A 775 -2.69 15.62 -7.73
C ASP A 775 -1.53 16.62 -7.69
N GLN A 776 -0.50 16.22 -6.99
CA GLN A 776 0.76 16.97 -6.95
C GLN A 776 1.45 16.89 -8.31
N TYR A 777 1.67 18.03 -8.94
CA TYR A 777 2.29 18.15 -10.24
C TYR A 777 3.36 19.23 -10.28
N VAL A 778 4.27 19.09 -11.22
CA VAL A 778 5.26 20.12 -11.61
C VAL A 778 5.03 20.52 -13.07
N PHE A 779 5.52 21.67 -13.47
CA PHE A 779 5.51 22.05 -14.87
C PHE A 779 6.80 21.62 -15.55
N ASN A 780 6.70 20.89 -16.66
CA ASN A 780 7.85 20.59 -17.50
C ASN A 780 8.30 21.83 -18.31
N ILE A 781 9.39 21.67 -19.06
CA ILE A 781 9.98 22.73 -19.89
C ILE A 781 9.01 23.32 -20.95
N ASN A 782 8.00 22.55 -21.33
CA ASN A 782 6.96 22.96 -22.29
C ASN A 782 5.72 23.56 -21.63
N GLY A 783 5.73 23.75 -20.31
CA GLY A 783 4.59 24.27 -19.54
C GLY A 783 3.45 23.27 -19.34
N GLN A 784 3.68 21.96 -19.56
CA GLN A 784 2.70 20.91 -19.29
C GLN A 784 2.75 20.51 -17.82
N ARG A 785 1.59 20.20 -17.23
CA ARG A 785 1.50 19.62 -15.88
C ARG A 785 1.97 18.17 -15.95
N ILE A 786 2.95 17.80 -15.15
CA ILE A 786 3.46 16.42 -15.01
C ILE A 786 3.24 15.97 -13.58
N SER A 787 2.52 14.85 -13.40
CA SER A 787 2.29 14.29 -12.08
C SER A 787 3.55 13.64 -11.52
N HIS A 788 3.94 14.01 -10.31
CA HIS A 788 5.07 13.39 -9.60
C HIS A 788 4.60 12.47 -8.46
N ASN A 789 3.30 12.47 -8.16
CA ASN A 789 2.68 11.57 -7.19
C ASN A 789 1.27 11.18 -7.70
N SER A 790 1.23 10.22 -8.63
CA SER A 790 0.05 9.88 -9.41
C SER A 790 -0.77 8.73 -8.80
N TYR A 791 -0.70 8.53 -7.47
CA TYR A 791 -1.29 7.35 -6.80
C TYR A 791 -2.80 7.21 -7.00
N LYS A 792 -3.51 8.32 -7.21
CA LYS A 792 -4.95 8.37 -7.49
C LYS A 792 -5.31 9.17 -8.76
N SER A 793 -4.32 9.56 -9.55
CA SER A 793 -4.54 10.22 -10.84
C SER A 793 -5.31 9.29 -11.78
N SER A 794 -5.99 9.87 -12.76
CA SER A 794 -6.77 9.12 -13.75
C SER A 794 -5.92 8.13 -14.57
N ASP A 795 -6.57 7.16 -15.20
CA ASP A 795 -5.93 6.29 -16.19
C ASP A 795 -5.34 7.10 -17.36
N THR A 796 -5.90 8.30 -17.68
CA THR A 796 -5.33 9.19 -18.67
C THR A 796 -3.91 9.59 -18.34
N THR A 797 -3.60 9.86 -17.06
CA THR A 797 -2.25 10.18 -16.59
C THR A 797 -1.36 8.95 -16.52
N ASN A 798 -1.87 7.82 -16.00
CA ASN A 798 -1.06 6.67 -15.63
C ASN A 798 -0.85 5.64 -16.75
N SER A 799 -1.78 5.48 -17.70
CA SER A 799 -1.72 4.40 -18.67
C SER A 799 -0.65 4.54 -19.76
N PHE A 800 -0.22 3.41 -20.28
CA PHE A 800 0.70 3.32 -21.43
C PHE A 800 0.07 3.90 -22.69
N LYS A 801 0.76 4.83 -23.35
CA LYS A 801 0.40 5.38 -24.65
C LYS A 801 1.19 4.63 -25.73
N TRP A 802 0.57 3.62 -26.38
CA TRP A 802 1.25 2.71 -27.30
C TRP A 802 1.73 3.36 -28.61
N ASP A 803 1.17 4.51 -28.97
CA ASP A 803 1.68 5.34 -30.07
C ASP A 803 3.11 5.81 -29.83
N ARG A 804 3.52 5.97 -28.56
CA ARG A 804 4.89 6.31 -28.19
C ARG A 804 5.88 5.21 -28.56
N LYS A 805 5.48 3.94 -28.53
CA LYS A 805 6.32 2.83 -28.97
C LYS A 805 6.75 2.99 -30.43
N VAL A 806 5.85 3.46 -31.31
CA VAL A 806 6.20 3.75 -32.71
C VAL A 806 7.26 4.83 -32.81
N THR A 807 7.12 5.89 -32.02
CA THR A 807 8.08 7.01 -31.99
C THR A 807 9.46 6.60 -31.44
N HIS A 808 9.48 5.63 -30.52
CA HIS A 808 10.65 5.23 -29.74
C HIS A 808 11.12 3.79 -30.01
N LEU A 809 10.89 3.25 -31.21
CA LEU A 809 11.30 1.87 -31.58
C LEU A 809 12.77 1.60 -31.28
N PHE A 810 13.66 2.54 -31.60
CA PHE A 810 15.09 2.40 -31.33
C PHE A 810 15.35 2.20 -29.83
N GLN A 811 14.68 2.99 -28.96
CA GLN A 811 14.84 2.86 -27.53
C GLN A 811 14.34 1.50 -27.04
N VAL A 812 13.17 1.04 -27.49
CA VAL A 812 12.63 -0.28 -27.15
C VAL A 812 13.63 -1.41 -27.53
N GLU A 813 14.24 -1.32 -28.71
CA GLU A 813 15.26 -2.28 -29.15
C GLU A 813 16.51 -2.24 -28.25
N GLN A 814 16.93 -1.04 -27.83
CA GLN A 814 18.08 -0.90 -26.92
C GLN A 814 17.77 -1.49 -25.55
N TYR A 815 16.57 -1.28 -25.00
CA TYR A 815 16.16 -1.89 -23.74
C TYR A 815 16.11 -3.42 -23.84
N ALA A 816 15.46 -3.97 -24.84
CA ALA A 816 15.46 -5.41 -25.08
C ALA A 816 16.89 -5.98 -25.20
N LYS A 817 17.78 -5.27 -25.90
CA LYS A 817 19.18 -5.71 -26.06
C LYS A 817 19.97 -5.66 -24.76
N MET A 818 19.81 -4.64 -23.92
CA MET A 818 20.52 -4.60 -22.63
C MET A 818 20.02 -5.67 -21.66
N ILE A 819 18.72 -5.98 -21.67
CA ILE A 819 18.11 -7.06 -20.89
C ILE A 819 18.67 -8.42 -21.35
N GLU A 820 18.64 -8.68 -22.67
CA GLU A 820 19.23 -9.91 -23.27
C GLU A 820 20.69 -10.09 -22.86
N LEU A 821 21.50 -9.02 -22.99
CA LEU A 821 22.92 -9.07 -22.65
C LEU A 821 23.15 -9.32 -21.14
N ARG A 822 22.30 -8.79 -20.29
CA ARG A 822 22.37 -9.01 -18.84
C ARG A 822 22.04 -10.46 -18.48
N LEU A 823 20.97 -11.04 -19.05
CA LEU A 823 20.47 -12.37 -18.71
C LEU A 823 21.25 -13.48 -19.43
N ASN A 824 21.68 -13.29 -20.67
CA ASN A 824 22.31 -14.32 -21.50
C ASN A 824 23.84 -14.40 -21.35
N GLY A 825 24.39 -14.10 -20.16
CA GLY A 825 25.74 -14.54 -19.83
C GLY A 825 26.85 -13.53 -20.01
N LEU A 826 26.59 -12.26 -20.06
CA LEU A 826 27.60 -11.27 -19.79
C LEU A 826 27.74 -11.09 -18.27
N SER A 827 28.47 -11.92 -17.65
CA SER A 827 29.24 -11.86 -16.40
C SER A 827 29.02 -10.73 -15.38
N PHE A 828 27.90 -9.95 -15.49
CA PHE A 828 27.58 -8.90 -14.54
C PHE A 828 26.87 -9.40 -13.27
N GLN A 829 26.50 -10.69 -13.24
CA GLN A 829 25.90 -11.40 -12.11
C GLN A 829 26.99 -11.76 -11.08
N LEU A 830 27.58 -10.74 -10.48
CA LEU A 830 28.54 -10.94 -9.39
C LEU A 830 27.78 -11.15 -8.09
N GLU A 831 28.13 -12.18 -7.32
CA GLU A 831 27.34 -12.64 -6.17
C GLU A 831 27.94 -12.22 -4.84
N SER A 832 29.21 -11.80 -4.83
CA SER A 832 29.90 -11.48 -3.58
C SER A 832 30.84 -10.29 -3.69
N ALA A 833 31.19 -9.72 -2.55
CA ALA A 833 32.22 -8.68 -2.44
C ALA A 833 33.59 -9.16 -2.95
N ILE A 834 33.89 -10.47 -2.79
CA ILE A 834 35.15 -11.07 -3.27
C ILE A 834 35.13 -11.14 -4.79
N ASP A 835 34.02 -11.52 -5.40
CA ASP A 835 33.89 -11.55 -6.85
C ASP A 835 34.08 -10.15 -7.45
N ILE A 836 33.45 -9.13 -6.85
CA ILE A 836 33.62 -7.75 -7.25
C ILE A 836 35.10 -7.34 -7.16
N GLN A 837 35.77 -7.64 -6.04
CA GLN A 837 37.16 -7.27 -5.83
C GLN A 837 38.11 -7.95 -6.86
N ASN A 838 37.82 -9.19 -7.23
CA ASN A 838 38.65 -9.98 -8.14
C ASN A 838 38.37 -9.69 -9.62
N GLN A 839 37.16 -9.32 -9.97
CA GLN A 839 36.68 -9.30 -11.35
C GLN A 839 36.37 -7.90 -11.87
N LEU A 840 36.10 -6.93 -10.98
CA LEU A 840 35.68 -5.58 -11.36
C LEU A 840 36.71 -4.52 -10.94
N SER A 841 37.08 -3.65 -11.89
CA SER A 841 37.97 -2.52 -11.60
C SER A 841 37.58 -1.29 -12.40
N PHE A 842 37.93 -0.11 -11.86
CA PHE A 842 37.76 1.15 -12.58
C PHE A 842 39.14 1.73 -12.93
N TRP A 843 39.26 2.22 -14.16
CA TRP A 843 40.44 3.02 -14.52
C TRP A 843 40.30 4.45 -14.00
N ASN A 844 41.37 4.95 -13.47
CA ASN A 844 41.54 6.39 -13.34
C ASN A 844 42.02 6.91 -14.70
N SER A 845 41.08 7.22 -15.60
CA SER A 845 41.43 8.01 -16.77
C SER A 845 41.91 9.38 -16.25
N PRO A 846 43.05 9.89 -16.71
CA PRO A 846 43.47 11.24 -16.32
C PRO A 846 42.56 12.32 -16.87
N LEU A 847 41.47 11.95 -17.51
CA LEU A 847 40.60 12.81 -18.27
C LEU A 847 39.23 12.85 -17.59
N THR A 848 39.04 13.90 -16.84
CA THR A 848 37.75 14.48 -16.50
C THR A 848 36.77 13.57 -15.69
N TYR A 849 36.14 14.18 -14.71
CA TYR A 849 35.01 13.62 -13.97
C TYR A 849 33.75 13.34 -14.84
N SER A 850 33.86 13.41 -16.16
CA SER A 850 32.78 13.20 -17.13
C SER A 850 32.72 11.78 -17.67
N THR A 851 33.69 10.92 -17.38
CA THR A 851 33.76 9.54 -17.94
C THR A 851 33.99 8.51 -16.84
N ILE A 852 33.31 7.35 -17.00
CA ILE A 852 33.58 6.11 -16.28
C ILE A 852 34.14 5.12 -17.28
N ALA A 853 35.20 4.41 -16.88
CA ALA A 853 35.71 3.26 -17.57
C ALA A 853 35.85 2.12 -16.55
N MET A 854 35.08 1.05 -16.76
CA MET A 854 35.06 -0.15 -15.92
C MET A 854 35.51 -1.36 -16.70
N ALA A 855 36.38 -2.19 -16.12
CA ALA A 855 36.68 -3.53 -16.60
C ALA A 855 35.93 -4.57 -15.75
N LEU A 856 35.42 -5.57 -16.42
CA LEU A 856 34.88 -6.77 -15.82
C LEU A 856 35.57 -7.99 -16.44
N THR A 857 36.22 -8.81 -15.64
CA THR A 857 36.93 -10.00 -16.09
C THR A 857 36.32 -11.24 -15.44
N LYS A 858 35.50 -11.97 -16.17
CA LYS A 858 34.99 -13.28 -15.74
C LYS A 858 35.46 -14.34 -16.74
N GLY A 859 36.17 -15.33 -16.25
CA GLY A 859 36.84 -16.30 -17.15
C GLY A 859 37.99 -15.69 -17.95
N SER A 860 38.17 -16.11 -19.22
CA SER A 860 39.26 -15.67 -20.10
C SER A 860 38.93 -14.41 -20.92
N GLN A 861 37.69 -13.91 -20.87
CA GLN A 861 37.25 -12.76 -21.68
C GLN A 861 36.95 -11.53 -20.83
N PRO A 862 37.71 -10.46 -20.91
CA PRO A 862 37.39 -9.19 -20.31
C PRO A 862 36.39 -8.39 -21.16
N TYR A 863 35.43 -7.80 -20.46
CA TYR A 863 34.49 -6.80 -20.97
C TYR A 863 34.85 -5.43 -20.38
N TYR A 864 34.50 -4.40 -21.13
CA TYR A 864 34.71 -3.02 -20.68
C TYR A 864 33.41 -2.21 -20.88
N VAL A 865 33.03 -1.46 -19.85
CA VAL A 865 31.92 -0.48 -19.91
C VAL A 865 32.53 0.91 -19.92
N PHE A 866 32.29 1.66 -20.97
CA PHE A 866 32.66 3.06 -21.07
C PHE A 866 31.39 3.92 -21.02
N ALA A 867 31.36 4.95 -20.19
CA ALA A 867 30.24 5.88 -20.10
C ALA A 867 30.75 7.31 -20.15
N ASN A 868 30.08 8.15 -20.95
CA ASN A 868 30.35 9.57 -21.06
C ASN A 868 29.12 10.40 -20.70
N ALA A 869 29.24 11.15 -19.63
CA ALA A 869 28.17 11.99 -19.05
C ALA A 869 28.17 13.43 -19.62
N ARG A 870 29.00 13.70 -20.62
CA ARG A 870 29.22 15.03 -21.13
C ARG A 870 28.18 15.43 -22.17
N GLU A 871 27.67 16.67 -22.07
CA GLU A 871 26.72 17.24 -23.02
C GLU A 871 27.36 17.51 -24.39
N ALA A 872 26.60 17.32 -25.48
CA ALA A 872 27.02 17.75 -26.80
C ALA A 872 27.07 19.28 -26.87
N ARG A 873 28.24 19.87 -27.11
CA ARG A 873 28.34 21.29 -27.39
C ARG A 873 27.90 21.62 -28.81
N SER A 874 27.41 22.85 -29.00
CA SER A 874 26.90 23.39 -30.28
C SER A 874 27.88 23.33 -31.48
N SER A 875 29.12 22.91 -31.28
CA SER A 875 30.14 22.72 -32.32
C SER A 875 30.22 21.29 -32.88
N GLY A 876 29.35 20.36 -32.47
CA GLY A 876 29.38 18.99 -32.96
C GLY A 876 30.59 18.14 -32.55
N ALA A 877 31.44 18.69 -31.67
CA ALA A 877 32.66 18.04 -31.27
C ALA A 877 32.38 16.95 -30.24
N LEU A 878 32.90 15.80 -30.47
CA LEU A 878 33.03 14.69 -29.57
C LEU A 878 33.71 15.07 -28.27
N THR A 879 33.34 14.52 -27.19
CA THR A 879 33.54 15.12 -25.93
C THR A 879 34.55 14.42 -25.03
N SER A 880 34.87 13.18 -25.30
CA SER A 880 35.87 12.44 -24.50
C SER A 880 36.54 11.34 -25.30
N VAL A 881 37.84 11.19 -25.16
CA VAL A 881 38.60 10.05 -25.63
C VAL A 881 38.83 9.11 -24.47
N VAL A 882 38.42 7.85 -24.61
CA VAL A 882 38.75 6.78 -23.66
C VAL A 882 39.76 5.85 -24.29
N ALA A 883 40.91 5.70 -23.64
CA ALA A 883 41.97 4.81 -24.09
C ALA A 883 42.06 3.60 -23.15
N TRP A 884 42.17 2.39 -23.71
CA TRP A 884 42.32 1.15 -22.95
C TRP A 884 43.64 0.46 -23.20
N GLY A 885 44.38 0.92 -24.17
CA GLY A 885 45.65 0.31 -24.55
C GLY A 885 46.35 1.00 -25.67
N THR A 886 47.22 0.31 -26.35
CA THR A 886 47.96 0.76 -27.55
C THR A 886 47.11 0.57 -28.81
N SER A 887 47.55 1.13 -29.95
CA SER A 887 46.89 0.92 -31.25
C SER A 887 46.82 -0.54 -31.71
N GLN A 888 47.52 -1.46 -31.04
CA GLN A 888 47.50 -2.92 -31.29
C GLN A 888 46.42 -3.63 -30.50
N ASP A 889 45.91 -3.00 -29.42
CA ASP A 889 44.88 -3.60 -28.57
C ASP A 889 43.50 -3.38 -29.22
N GLN A 890 42.82 -4.49 -29.54
CA GLN A 890 41.50 -4.45 -30.21
C GLN A 890 40.39 -4.86 -29.27
N VAL A 891 39.26 -4.17 -29.45
CA VAL A 891 37.97 -4.53 -28.84
C VAL A 891 36.88 -4.59 -29.88
N GLU A 892 35.84 -5.38 -29.62
CA GLU A 892 34.63 -5.47 -30.43
C GLU A 892 33.45 -4.87 -29.67
N VAL A 893 32.69 -4.00 -30.33
CA VAL A 893 31.48 -3.43 -29.78
C VAL A 893 30.41 -4.51 -29.60
N VAL A 894 29.85 -4.61 -28.40
CA VAL A 894 28.73 -5.50 -28.02
C VAL A 894 27.43 -4.72 -27.93
N PHE A 895 27.48 -3.50 -27.37
CA PHE A 895 26.35 -2.62 -27.20
C PHE A 895 26.78 -1.15 -27.27
N ASP A 896 25.97 -0.31 -27.88
CA ASP A 896 26.11 1.15 -27.89
C ASP A 896 24.74 1.81 -27.66
N SER A 897 24.56 2.49 -26.55
CA SER A 897 23.31 3.15 -26.17
C SER A 897 22.81 4.21 -27.16
N THR A 898 23.71 4.73 -28.00
CA THR A 898 23.40 5.74 -29.03
C THR A 898 23.17 5.11 -30.43
N GLY A 899 23.48 3.83 -30.59
CA GLY A 899 23.43 3.15 -31.89
C GLY A 899 24.47 3.61 -32.91
N TYR A 900 25.44 4.45 -32.53
CA TYR A 900 26.46 4.97 -33.46
C TYR A 900 27.42 3.87 -33.93
N HIS A 901 27.89 3.04 -33.01
CA HIS A 901 28.65 1.85 -33.36
C HIS A 901 27.74 0.64 -33.37
N GLN A 902 27.73 -0.04 -34.53
CA GLN A 902 26.98 -1.31 -34.61
C GLN A 902 27.71 -2.43 -33.87
N PRO A 903 27.00 -3.40 -33.26
CA PRO A 903 27.61 -4.61 -32.71
C PRO A 903 28.52 -5.29 -33.71
N GLY A 904 29.69 -5.77 -33.27
CA GLY A 904 30.72 -6.33 -34.16
C GLY A 904 31.73 -5.30 -34.70
N THR A 905 31.50 -4.00 -34.52
CA THR A 905 32.48 -2.96 -34.89
C THR A 905 33.78 -3.12 -34.07
N ARG A 906 34.93 -3.12 -34.74
CA ARG A 906 36.24 -3.21 -34.09
C ARG A 906 36.83 -1.83 -33.86
N LEU A 907 37.35 -1.62 -32.66
CA LEU A 907 38.00 -0.38 -32.23
C LEU A 907 39.42 -0.69 -31.74
N ASN A 908 40.38 0.22 -31.98
CA ASN A 908 41.79 0.00 -31.70
C ASN A 908 42.31 0.97 -30.66
N GLY A 909 42.60 0.48 -29.43
CA GLY A 909 43.30 1.19 -28.39
C GLY A 909 42.57 2.38 -27.74
N GLN A 910 41.65 3.00 -28.46
CA GLN A 910 40.89 4.15 -27.97
C GLN A 910 39.54 4.29 -28.70
N VAL A 911 38.61 4.96 -28.07
CA VAL A 911 37.30 5.34 -28.65
C VAL A 911 37.00 6.80 -28.34
N LEU A 912 36.35 7.44 -29.27
CA LEU A 912 35.85 8.80 -29.15
C LEU A 912 34.37 8.72 -28.77
N MET A 913 34.05 8.98 -27.48
CA MET A 913 32.72 8.89 -26.90
C MET A 913 31.84 10.06 -27.32
N ARG A 914 30.57 9.80 -27.62
CA ARG A 914 29.52 10.78 -27.86
C ARG A 914 28.88 11.23 -26.54
N ALA A 915 28.05 12.27 -26.62
CA ALA A 915 27.28 12.74 -25.49
C ALA A 915 26.31 11.66 -24.98
N TYR A 916 26.22 11.49 -23.66
CA TYR A 916 25.34 10.53 -22.98
C TYR A 916 25.43 9.08 -23.48
N GLN A 917 26.63 8.68 -23.98
CA GLN A 917 26.88 7.36 -24.53
C GLN A 917 27.38 6.39 -23.45
N VAL A 918 26.79 5.21 -23.44
CA VAL A 918 27.32 4.02 -22.77
C VAL A 918 27.67 2.99 -23.82
N LEU A 919 28.92 2.52 -23.79
CA LEU A 919 29.46 1.56 -24.73
C LEU A 919 29.96 0.32 -23.96
N LEU A 920 29.45 -0.85 -24.33
CA LEU A 920 29.94 -2.14 -23.85
C LEU A 920 30.75 -2.80 -24.97
N VAL A 921 31.99 -3.18 -24.66
CA VAL A 921 32.88 -3.84 -25.61
C VAL A 921 33.53 -5.07 -24.97
N LYS A 922 33.89 -6.05 -25.77
CA LYS A 922 34.70 -7.20 -25.37
C LYS A 922 36.09 -7.10 -25.98
N ARG A 923 37.13 -7.59 -25.28
CA ARG A 923 38.49 -7.71 -25.82
C ARG A 923 38.53 -8.85 -26.88
N ILE A 924 39.26 -8.61 -27.99
CA ILE A 924 39.44 -9.60 -29.05
C ILE A 924 40.84 -10.22 -28.90
#